data_3811af1cd1b9eff48a1a038b6184e364
#
_entry.id   3811af1cd1b9eff48a1a038b6184e364
#
_cell.length_a   1.000
_cell.length_b   1.000
_cell.length_c   1.000
_cell.angle_alpha   90.00
_cell.angle_beta   90.00
_cell.angle_gamma   90.00
#
_symmetry.space_group_name_H-M   'P 1'
#
loop_
_entity.id
_entity.type
_entity.pdbx_description
1 polymer ?
#
loop_
_entity_poly.entity_id
_entity_poly.type
_entity_poly.pdbx_seq_one_letter_code
_entity_poly.pdbx_strand_id
1 'polypeptide(L)'
;MRILDRSVYVGPSLYAHFPVIRLELDLGELEQWPSARLGESFIGGLVAALPGLAEHGCSYREPGGFLRRLREDEGTWLGHVLEHVAIELQNVAGEDVTFGKTRSAGRPGVYTVVYEYAQREEGIEAGELAMRLLDSLLPVELRTPGLLPEDWDWPQARDGFIRYAQRRALGPSTASLVHAAEQRDIPWLRLNSQSLVQLGYGKYQQRIQATVTGRTSHIAVELASDKEETNKILASLGLPVPRQELVQNEAEAWRAARRIGLPVVTKPYNGNHGRGISIRLSSEEEVVAGFRAAREHSRSVIVENFVTGDDHRLLVVNGELVAATRRTPGHVVGDGVHSVAALVEIVNRDPRRGVGHEKVLTRLELDAQADSMLARAGLTPESVPSPGQVVHLRSTANLSTGGTATDVTDIIHPDNRDMAVRAIKAIGLDVGGVDFLTDNIAESYKTHGGGICECNAAPGFRMHVAPSEGTPRDVAGPVIDMLFPPGSPARVPIAAVTGTNGKTTTARMLAHITKMAGYTPGLTTTDGVYIDGLRTVEGDMTGPMATRMVLADPQIDMAVLEMARGGLLRAGMGVPWVDVGAVLNIASDHLGMKGIDTLEQLAEVKRTVIEVARDCAVLNADDPLVLKMAAYTDAKSICYVTMNPQHALVREHIRAGGRACALEAGINGQMITLYDKGGHIPLLWTHLVPATLEGRALHNVQNAMFATAMAFSLGIKLDAIRQGLRTFGSTFFQAPGRMNVFDEHPFKVIFDYGHNAHAVGVMADLAQRLDVQGRRIVVLAGPGDRRDEDLREIAQAVAGRFDHYICRRDDGLRGRDGDEVPRILAAALRDKGVDATDISQIPDEQEAIDAALRMGRPGDLILVFADALVRSWKQVIKFRPEGAAPVRAAEPGAPAVPVFTGEEPVVEMEGLVRDERGVRLGREEAD
;
A
#
# COMPACT_ATOMS: atom_id res chain seq x y z
N MET A 1 -26.09 -14.97 -12.78
CA MET A 1 -24.63 -14.71 -12.53
C MET A 1 -24.29 -14.88 -11.04
N ARG A 2 -23.13 -15.46 -10.72
CA ARG A 2 -22.68 -15.60 -9.32
C ARG A 2 -21.16 -15.47 -9.22
N ILE A 3 -20.67 -14.67 -8.27
CA ILE A 3 -19.26 -14.62 -7.91
C ILE A 3 -18.95 -15.87 -7.07
N LEU A 4 -18.02 -16.70 -7.54
CA LEU A 4 -17.55 -17.90 -6.85
C LEU A 4 -16.41 -17.57 -5.89
N ASP A 5 -15.50 -16.68 -6.31
CA ASP A 5 -14.34 -16.26 -5.54
C ASP A 5 -13.97 -14.81 -5.87
N ARG A 6 -13.41 -14.11 -4.90
CA ARG A 6 -12.90 -12.75 -5.04
C ARG A 6 -11.56 -12.61 -4.36
N SER A 7 -10.57 -12.11 -5.10
CA SER A 7 -9.25 -11.79 -4.58
C SER A 7 -8.90 -10.34 -4.89
N VAL A 8 -8.24 -9.67 -3.95
CA VAL A 8 -7.82 -8.27 -4.09
C VAL A 8 -6.29 -8.22 -4.06
N TYR A 9 -5.68 -7.79 -5.15
CA TYR A 9 -4.24 -7.63 -5.29
C TYR A 9 -3.88 -6.17 -5.08
N VAL A 10 -3.05 -5.91 -4.08
CA VAL A 10 -2.69 -4.54 -3.65
C VAL A 10 -1.51 -3.95 -4.40
N GLY A 11 -0.96 -4.67 -5.37
CA GLY A 11 0.17 -4.27 -6.19
C GLY A 11 0.54 -5.37 -7.18
N PRO A 12 1.79 -5.41 -7.65
CA PRO A 12 2.23 -6.35 -8.66
C PRO A 12 1.88 -7.80 -8.33
N SER A 13 1.33 -8.47 -9.30
CA SER A 13 0.78 -9.82 -9.20
C SER A 13 0.88 -10.54 -10.55
N LEU A 14 0.42 -11.79 -10.61
CA LEU A 14 0.30 -12.55 -11.86
C LEU A 14 -0.60 -11.86 -12.91
N TYR A 15 -1.48 -10.95 -12.50
CA TYR A 15 -2.49 -10.35 -13.36
C TYR A 15 -2.09 -8.97 -13.89
N ALA A 16 -1.43 -8.16 -13.07
CA ALA A 16 -0.99 -6.79 -13.41
C ALA A 16 0.12 -6.33 -12.46
N HIS A 17 0.85 -5.26 -12.84
CA HIS A 17 1.87 -4.65 -11.99
C HIS A 17 1.34 -3.52 -11.09
N PHE A 18 0.03 -3.37 -11.00
CA PHE A 18 -0.70 -2.39 -10.19
C PHE A 18 -1.91 -3.04 -9.53
N PRO A 19 -2.62 -2.34 -8.63
CA PRO A 19 -3.73 -2.92 -7.88
C PRO A 19 -4.89 -3.38 -8.76
N VAL A 20 -5.35 -4.62 -8.57
CA VAL A 20 -6.49 -5.18 -9.31
C VAL A 20 -7.37 -6.04 -8.41
N ILE A 21 -8.66 -6.11 -8.76
CA ILE A 21 -9.59 -7.09 -8.23
C ILE A 21 -9.76 -8.21 -9.24
N ARG A 22 -9.69 -9.44 -8.78
CA ARG A 22 -10.01 -10.64 -9.54
C ARG A 22 -11.31 -11.23 -9.02
N LEU A 23 -12.24 -11.47 -9.92
CA LEU A 23 -13.46 -12.22 -9.66
C LEU A 23 -13.42 -13.52 -10.44
N GLU A 24 -13.87 -14.59 -9.83
CA GLU A 24 -14.25 -15.81 -10.52
C GLU A 24 -15.76 -15.83 -10.67
N LEU A 25 -16.24 -15.64 -11.89
CA LEU A 25 -17.63 -15.39 -12.22
C LEU A 25 -18.24 -16.59 -12.94
N ASP A 26 -19.28 -17.18 -12.38
CA ASP A 26 -20.10 -18.21 -13.01
C ASP A 26 -21.32 -17.55 -13.68
N LEU A 27 -21.39 -17.67 -15.00
CA LEU A 27 -22.49 -17.16 -15.80
C LEU A 27 -23.69 -18.12 -15.84
N GLY A 28 -23.49 -19.40 -15.54
CA GLY A 28 -24.54 -20.41 -15.65
C GLY A 28 -25.20 -20.43 -17.03
N GLU A 29 -26.52 -20.34 -17.10
CA GLU A 29 -27.27 -20.31 -18.38
C GLU A 29 -26.96 -19.07 -19.23
N LEU A 30 -26.49 -17.99 -18.65
CA LEU A 30 -26.09 -16.76 -19.36
C LEU A 30 -24.89 -16.95 -20.28
N GLU A 31 -24.17 -18.07 -20.16
CA GLU A 31 -23.12 -18.47 -21.11
C GLU A 31 -23.70 -18.60 -22.55
N GLN A 32 -24.98 -18.94 -22.68
CA GLN A 32 -25.68 -19.02 -23.97
C GLN A 32 -26.18 -17.65 -24.48
N TRP A 33 -25.95 -16.56 -23.74
CA TRP A 33 -26.50 -15.23 -24.00
C TRP A 33 -25.41 -14.17 -24.12
N PRO A 34 -24.55 -14.21 -25.16
CA PRO A 34 -23.61 -13.14 -25.40
C PRO A 34 -24.34 -11.84 -25.79
N SER A 35 -23.65 -10.71 -25.74
CA SER A 35 -24.24 -9.37 -25.89
C SER A 35 -25.04 -9.20 -27.19
N ALA A 36 -24.58 -9.76 -28.31
CA ALA A 36 -25.33 -9.70 -29.57
C ALA A 36 -26.69 -10.42 -29.50
N ARG A 37 -26.78 -11.54 -28.78
CA ARG A 37 -28.01 -12.26 -28.56
C ARG A 37 -28.96 -11.54 -27.60
N LEU A 38 -28.44 -10.82 -26.60
CA LEU A 38 -29.23 -9.94 -25.72
C LEU A 38 -29.79 -8.74 -26.50
N GLY A 39 -29.10 -8.30 -27.55
CA GLY A 39 -29.58 -7.34 -28.53
C GLY A 39 -29.49 -5.88 -28.09
N GLU A 40 -30.01 -4.98 -28.98
CA GLU A 40 -29.91 -3.54 -28.82
C GLU A 40 -30.65 -2.99 -27.59
N SER A 41 -31.66 -3.68 -27.08
CA SER A 41 -32.32 -3.26 -25.85
C SER A 41 -31.37 -3.31 -24.65
N PHE A 42 -30.56 -4.36 -24.54
CA PHE A 42 -29.53 -4.50 -23.52
C PHE A 42 -28.40 -3.47 -23.72
N ILE A 43 -27.87 -3.39 -24.93
CA ILE A 43 -26.73 -2.49 -25.25
C ILE A 43 -27.15 -1.03 -25.04
N GLY A 44 -28.32 -0.63 -25.57
CA GLY A 44 -28.85 0.72 -25.40
C GLY A 44 -29.14 1.08 -23.95
N GLY A 45 -29.70 0.13 -23.18
CA GLY A 45 -29.91 0.30 -21.73
C GLY A 45 -28.60 0.49 -20.97
N LEU A 46 -27.56 -0.27 -21.34
CA LEU A 46 -26.24 -0.15 -20.74
C LEU A 46 -25.59 1.22 -20.98
N VAL A 47 -25.63 1.69 -22.23
CA VAL A 47 -25.08 3.02 -22.59
C VAL A 47 -25.91 4.16 -21.98
N ALA A 48 -27.23 4.00 -21.89
CA ALA A 48 -28.08 4.99 -21.21
C ALA A 48 -27.78 5.07 -19.71
N ALA A 49 -27.46 3.95 -19.08
CA ALA A 49 -27.08 3.89 -17.67
C ALA A 49 -25.69 4.50 -17.41
N LEU A 50 -24.73 4.21 -18.30
CA LEU A 50 -23.32 4.61 -18.20
C LEU A 50 -22.81 5.09 -19.56
N PRO A 51 -23.04 6.38 -19.89
CA PRO A 51 -22.66 6.92 -21.21
C PRO A 51 -21.16 6.87 -21.52
N GLY A 52 -20.29 6.92 -20.51
CA GLY A 52 -18.84 6.88 -20.69
C GLY A 52 -18.32 5.56 -21.26
N LEU A 53 -19.10 4.47 -21.20
CA LEU A 53 -18.79 3.21 -21.90
C LEU A 53 -18.63 3.38 -23.42
N ALA A 54 -19.18 4.46 -23.99
CA ALA A 54 -18.98 4.80 -25.39
C ALA A 54 -17.54 5.18 -25.75
N GLU A 55 -16.75 5.63 -24.77
CA GLU A 55 -15.35 6.01 -24.96
C GLU A 55 -14.38 4.85 -24.73
N HIS A 56 -14.85 3.72 -24.17
CA HIS A 56 -13.98 2.58 -23.87
C HIS A 56 -13.42 1.93 -25.16
N GLY A 57 -12.09 1.81 -25.20
CA GLY A 57 -11.37 1.32 -26.38
C GLY A 57 -11.38 -0.20 -26.53
N CYS A 58 -11.52 -0.97 -25.44
CA CYS A 58 -11.44 -2.42 -25.43
C CYS A 58 -10.18 -2.93 -26.18
N SER A 59 -10.26 -4.12 -26.78
CA SER A 59 -9.19 -4.71 -27.61
C SER A 59 -8.87 -3.92 -28.89
N TYR A 60 -9.75 -3.06 -29.34
CA TYR A 60 -9.55 -2.21 -30.53
C TYR A 60 -8.67 -0.99 -30.26
N ARG A 61 -8.49 -0.61 -28.99
CA ARG A 61 -7.68 0.53 -28.55
C ARG A 61 -8.06 1.88 -29.17
N GLU A 62 -9.33 2.04 -29.55
CA GLU A 62 -9.91 3.25 -30.13
C GLU A 62 -11.24 3.57 -29.42
N PRO A 63 -11.64 4.85 -29.25
CA PRO A 63 -12.93 5.21 -28.68
C PRO A 63 -14.08 4.48 -29.39
N GLY A 64 -15.02 3.94 -28.62
CA GLY A 64 -16.14 3.14 -29.17
C GLY A 64 -15.81 1.67 -29.43
N GLY A 65 -14.56 1.24 -29.25
CA GLY A 65 -14.15 -0.15 -29.49
C GLY A 65 -14.95 -1.15 -28.65
N PHE A 66 -15.32 -0.79 -27.41
CA PHE A 66 -16.16 -1.63 -26.58
C PHE A 66 -17.57 -1.80 -27.16
N LEU A 67 -18.22 -0.73 -27.59
CA LEU A 67 -19.56 -0.79 -28.20
C LEU A 67 -19.56 -1.58 -29.51
N ARG A 68 -18.48 -1.43 -30.27
CA ARG A 68 -18.24 -2.23 -31.47
C ARG A 68 -18.16 -3.71 -31.09
N ARG A 69 -17.40 -4.08 -30.04
CA ARG A 69 -17.27 -5.47 -29.57
C ARG A 69 -18.56 -6.06 -29.08
N LEU A 70 -19.47 -5.28 -28.51
CA LEU A 70 -20.79 -5.75 -28.09
C LEU A 70 -21.69 -6.18 -29.25
N ARG A 71 -21.46 -5.63 -30.47
CA ARG A 71 -22.34 -5.79 -31.64
C ARG A 71 -21.77 -6.72 -32.72
N GLU A 72 -20.45 -6.84 -32.80
CA GLU A 72 -19.78 -7.66 -33.84
C GLU A 72 -19.91 -9.15 -33.55
N ASP A 73 -20.08 -9.96 -34.58
CA ASP A 73 -20.18 -11.42 -34.53
C ASP A 73 -21.23 -11.88 -33.49
N GLU A 74 -20.81 -12.71 -32.55
CA GLU A 74 -21.62 -13.14 -31.41
C GLU A 74 -21.63 -12.13 -30.25
N GLY A 75 -20.87 -11.04 -30.38
CA GLY A 75 -20.64 -10.05 -29.30
C GLY A 75 -19.62 -10.52 -28.28
N THR A 76 -19.93 -10.31 -27.00
CA THR A 76 -19.06 -10.74 -25.90
C THR A 76 -19.89 -11.19 -24.71
N TRP A 77 -19.26 -11.96 -23.83
CA TRP A 77 -19.89 -12.53 -22.63
C TRP A 77 -19.99 -11.49 -21.50
N LEU A 78 -20.98 -11.70 -20.62
CA LEU A 78 -21.27 -10.77 -19.53
C LEU A 78 -20.11 -10.58 -18.55
N GLY A 79 -19.17 -11.53 -18.44
CA GLY A 79 -17.93 -11.33 -17.65
C GLY A 79 -17.09 -10.17 -18.16
N HIS A 80 -16.92 -10.07 -19.48
CA HIS A 80 -16.21 -8.95 -20.11
C HIS A 80 -17.00 -7.63 -20.03
N VAL A 81 -18.33 -7.72 -20.11
CA VAL A 81 -19.16 -6.51 -19.92
C VAL A 81 -19.06 -6.02 -18.47
N LEU A 82 -19.07 -6.92 -17.48
CA LEU A 82 -18.91 -6.60 -16.07
C LEU A 82 -17.58 -5.86 -15.80
N GLU A 83 -16.51 -6.31 -16.41
CA GLU A 83 -15.19 -5.67 -16.35
C GLU A 83 -15.27 -4.19 -16.73
N HIS A 84 -15.81 -3.89 -17.91
CA HIS A 84 -15.95 -2.52 -18.42
C HIS A 84 -16.90 -1.67 -17.55
N VAL A 85 -17.97 -2.25 -17.05
CA VAL A 85 -18.93 -1.57 -16.16
C VAL A 85 -18.28 -1.24 -14.81
N ALA A 86 -17.51 -2.17 -14.23
CA ALA A 86 -16.82 -1.93 -12.96
C ALA A 86 -15.75 -0.85 -13.06
N ILE A 87 -15.06 -0.76 -14.19
CA ILE A 87 -14.12 0.32 -14.51
C ILE A 87 -14.87 1.65 -14.62
N GLU A 88 -15.92 1.70 -15.45
CA GLU A 88 -16.68 2.94 -15.71
C GLU A 88 -17.35 3.47 -14.44
N LEU A 89 -17.82 2.61 -13.55
CA LEU A 89 -18.38 3.03 -12.27
C LEU A 89 -17.39 3.80 -11.41
N GLN A 90 -16.15 3.33 -11.33
CA GLN A 90 -15.09 4.02 -10.60
C GLN A 90 -14.76 5.37 -11.26
N ASN A 91 -14.71 5.42 -12.60
CA ASN A 91 -14.45 6.66 -13.34
C ASN A 91 -15.59 7.68 -13.15
N VAL A 92 -16.84 7.23 -13.12
CA VAL A 92 -18.01 8.08 -12.79
C VAL A 92 -17.91 8.62 -11.34
N ALA A 93 -17.33 7.88 -10.42
CA ALA A 93 -17.11 8.35 -9.06
C ALA A 93 -15.92 9.32 -8.90
N GLY A 94 -15.10 9.48 -9.95
CA GLY A 94 -14.02 10.46 -10.03
C GLY A 94 -12.61 9.86 -10.01
N GLU A 95 -12.48 8.53 -10.12
CA GLU A 95 -11.19 7.86 -10.28
C GLU A 95 -10.76 7.83 -11.75
N ASP A 96 -9.52 7.41 -12.02
CA ASP A 96 -8.97 7.25 -13.38
C ASP A 96 -8.37 5.86 -13.50
N VAL A 97 -9.23 4.85 -13.72
CA VAL A 97 -8.83 3.46 -13.89
C VAL A 97 -9.21 2.98 -15.29
N THR A 98 -8.35 2.18 -15.91
CA THR A 98 -8.51 1.82 -17.33
C THR A 98 -8.33 0.35 -17.63
N PHE A 99 -7.63 -0.39 -16.76
CA PHE A 99 -7.26 -1.76 -17.05
C PHE A 99 -8.36 -2.76 -16.68
N GLY A 100 -8.63 -3.67 -17.61
CA GLY A 100 -9.44 -4.84 -17.40
C GLY A 100 -9.02 -6.01 -18.27
N LYS A 101 -9.35 -7.23 -17.84
CA LYS A 101 -9.02 -8.46 -18.55
C LYS A 101 -9.94 -9.60 -18.13
N THR A 102 -10.65 -10.16 -19.08
CA THR A 102 -11.51 -11.33 -18.86
C THR A 102 -11.03 -12.52 -19.65
N ARG A 103 -10.96 -13.69 -19.00
CA ARG A 103 -10.55 -14.97 -19.62
C ARG A 103 -11.39 -16.11 -19.07
N SER A 104 -11.54 -17.20 -19.85
CA SER A 104 -12.10 -18.45 -19.37
C SER A 104 -11.26 -19.01 -18.21
N ALA A 105 -11.92 -19.49 -17.17
CA ALA A 105 -11.28 -20.17 -16.04
C ALA A 105 -11.03 -21.67 -16.31
N GLY A 106 -11.14 -22.14 -17.55
CA GLY A 106 -10.96 -23.54 -17.93
C GLY A 106 -12.16 -24.44 -17.58
N ARG A 107 -13.23 -23.87 -17.06
CA ARG A 107 -14.51 -24.53 -16.77
C ARG A 107 -15.61 -23.88 -17.59
N PRO A 108 -16.57 -24.66 -18.18
CA PRO A 108 -17.68 -24.08 -18.93
C PRO A 108 -18.47 -23.07 -18.11
N GLY A 109 -18.77 -21.90 -18.66
CA GLY A 109 -19.52 -20.84 -18.03
C GLY A 109 -18.80 -20.06 -16.94
N VAL A 110 -17.53 -20.41 -16.61
CA VAL A 110 -16.77 -19.74 -15.55
C VAL A 110 -15.66 -18.89 -16.13
N TYR A 111 -15.62 -17.64 -15.71
CA TYR A 111 -14.65 -16.63 -16.18
C TYR A 111 -13.86 -16.03 -15.03
N THR A 112 -12.58 -15.81 -15.28
CA THR A 112 -11.73 -14.93 -14.46
C THR A 112 -11.84 -13.52 -15.01
N VAL A 113 -12.45 -12.62 -14.24
CA VAL A 113 -12.61 -11.20 -14.54
C VAL A 113 -11.65 -10.42 -13.65
N VAL A 114 -10.79 -9.62 -14.25
CA VAL A 114 -9.81 -8.78 -13.54
C VAL A 114 -10.04 -7.34 -13.95
N TYR A 115 -10.09 -6.43 -13.00
CA TYR A 115 -10.18 -4.99 -13.26
C TYR A 115 -9.38 -4.19 -12.23
N GLU A 116 -8.84 -3.08 -12.68
CA GLU A 116 -8.08 -2.14 -11.87
C GLU A 116 -8.96 -1.44 -10.83
N TYR A 117 -8.37 -1.07 -9.70
CA TYR A 117 -9.04 -0.22 -8.71
C TYR A 117 -8.08 0.84 -8.16
N ALA A 118 -8.63 2.03 -7.87
CA ALA A 118 -7.92 3.09 -7.17
C ALA A 118 -8.09 2.97 -5.64
N GLN A 119 -9.31 2.67 -5.19
CA GLN A 119 -9.64 2.44 -3.78
C GLN A 119 -10.25 1.04 -3.62
N ARG A 120 -9.72 0.25 -2.69
CA ARG A 120 -10.07 -1.16 -2.51
C ARG A 120 -11.58 -1.39 -2.34
N GLU A 121 -12.16 -0.71 -1.37
CA GLU A 121 -13.58 -0.88 -1.02
C GLU A 121 -14.50 -0.36 -2.12
N GLU A 122 -14.09 0.69 -2.82
CA GLU A 122 -14.80 1.23 -3.97
C GLU A 122 -14.78 0.26 -5.14
N GLY A 123 -13.61 -0.28 -5.49
CA GLY A 123 -13.49 -1.28 -6.56
C GLY A 123 -14.32 -2.55 -6.28
N ILE A 124 -14.40 -2.98 -5.02
CA ILE A 124 -15.24 -4.10 -4.61
C ILE A 124 -16.73 -3.79 -4.85
N GLU A 125 -17.20 -2.63 -4.36
CA GLU A 125 -18.60 -2.21 -4.54
C GLU A 125 -18.94 -1.94 -6.01
N ALA A 126 -17.98 -1.42 -6.80
CA ALA A 126 -18.13 -1.25 -8.24
C ALA A 126 -18.44 -2.57 -8.95
N GLY A 127 -17.72 -3.65 -8.61
CA GLY A 127 -17.98 -4.99 -9.14
C GLY A 127 -19.35 -5.54 -8.74
N GLU A 128 -19.76 -5.33 -7.51
CA GLU A 128 -21.09 -5.75 -7.02
C GLU A 128 -22.21 -4.94 -7.66
N LEU A 129 -22.04 -3.63 -7.79
CA LEU A 129 -23.01 -2.76 -8.46
C LEU A 129 -23.09 -3.05 -9.96
N ALA A 130 -21.94 -3.35 -10.60
CA ALA A 130 -21.89 -3.78 -12.00
C ALA A 130 -22.74 -5.04 -12.21
N MET A 131 -22.65 -6.03 -11.33
CA MET A 131 -23.50 -7.23 -11.40
C MET A 131 -24.99 -6.89 -11.31
N ARG A 132 -25.38 -6.02 -10.37
CA ARG A 132 -26.78 -5.61 -10.20
C ARG A 132 -27.27 -4.83 -11.42
N LEU A 133 -26.49 -3.92 -11.96
CA LEU A 133 -26.84 -3.17 -13.17
C LEU A 133 -27.07 -4.13 -14.34
N LEU A 134 -26.12 -5.03 -14.61
CA LEU A 134 -26.23 -5.98 -15.71
C LEU A 134 -27.48 -6.86 -15.54
N ASP A 135 -27.72 -7.40 -14.35
CA ASP A 135 -28.90 -8.23 -14.08
C ASP A 135 -30.22 -7.47 -14.32
N SER A 136 -30.26 -6.17 -13.97
CA SER A 136 -31.43 -5.32 -14.17
C SER A 136 -31.80 -5.09 -15.63
N LEU A 137 -30.78 -5.15 -16.53
CA LEU A 137 -30.93 -4.96 -17.96
C LEU A 137 -31.28 -6.26 -18.70
N LEU A 138 -31.18 -7.43 -18.03
CA LEU A 138 -31.53 -8.71 -18.63
C LEU A 138 -33.05 -8.88 -18.75
N PRO A 139 -33.54 -9.65 -19.73
CA PRO A 139 -34.91 -10.18 -19.72
C PRO A 139 -35.26 -10.81 -18.37
N VAL A 140 -36.51 -10.63 -17.94
CA VAL A 140 -36.91 -11.03 -16.58
C VAL A 140 -36.65 -12.51 -16.30
N GLU A 141 -36.82 -13.37 -17.31
CA GLU A 141 -36.58 -14.82 -17.26
C GLU A 141 -35.11 -15.22 -17.09
N LEU A 142 -34.19 -14.32 -17.40
CA LEU A 142 -32.75 -14.55 -17.30
C LEU A 142 -32.12 -13.92 -16.05
N ARG A 143 -32.92 -13.18 -15.27
CA ARG A 143 -32.43 -12.51 -14.05
C ARG A 143 -32.12 -13.51 -12.96
N THR A 144 -31.12 -13.17 -12.15
CA THR A 144 -30.74 -13.96 -11.00
C THR A 144 -31.70 -13.70 -9.84
N PRO A 145 -32.44 -14.70 -9.35
CA PRO A 145 -33.36 -14.51 -8.25
C PRO A 145 -32.67 -13.93 -6.99
N GLY A 146 -33.22 -12.84 -6.46
CA GLY A 146 -32.78 -12.20 -5.22
C GLY A 146 -31.52 -11.34 -5.35
N LEU A 147 -30.95 -11.13 -6.54
CA LEU A 147 -29.78 -10.24 -6.75
C LEU A 147 -30.19 -8.77 -6.70
N LEU A 148 -31.35 -8.41 -7.26
CA LEU A 148 -31.88 -7.05 -7.21
C LEU A 148 -32.78 -6.86 -5.97
N PRO A 149 -32.63 -5.73 -5.23
CA PRO A 149 -33.62 -5.36 -4.21
C PRO A 149 -34.99 -5.06 -4.83
N GLU A 150 -36.02 -5.15 -4.02
CA GLU A 150 -37.43 -4.92 -4.49
C GLU A 150 -37.62 -3.47 -4.97
N ASP A 151 -36.93 -2.52 -4.39
CA ASP A 151 -36.97 -1.08 -4.68
C ASP A 151 -35.81 -0.64 -5.60
N TRP A 152 -35.34 -1.53 -6.49
CA TRP A 152 -34.24 -1.22 -7.38
C TRP A 152 -34.50 0.02 -8.26
N ASP A 153 -33.70 1.06 -8.06
CA ASP A 153 -33.65 2.29 -8.88
C ASP A 153 -32.22 2.62 -9.25
N TRP A 154 -31.90 2.59 -10.54
CA TRP A 154 -30.53 2.81 -11.01
C TRP A 154 -29.97 4.19 -10.67
N PRO A 155 -30.68 5.32 -10.95
CA PRO A 155 -30.19 6.64 -10.57
C PRO A 155 -29.83 6.74 -9.08
N GLN A 156 -30.66 6.20 -8.20
CA GLN A 156 -30.43 6.21 -6.77
C GLN A 156 -29.23 5.32 -6.38
N ALA A 157 -29.11 4.14 -6.99
CA ALA A 157 -28.00 3.22 -6.75
C ALA A 157 -26.66 3.83 -7.19
N ARG A 158 -26.62 4.44 -8.38
CA ARG A 158 -25.46 5.15 -8.90
C ARG A 158 -25.04 6.31 -7.98
N ASP A 159 -25.97 7.19 -7.65
CA ASP A 159 -25.71 8.35 -6.78
C ASP A 159 -25.31 7.90 -5.37
N GLY A 160 -25.86 6.78 -4.90
CA GLY A 160 -25.47 6.12 -3.66
C GLY A 160 -24.01 5.65 -3.70
N PHE A 161 -23.62 5.01 -4.80
CA PHE A 161 -22.24 4.58 -5.05
C PHE A 161 -21.26 5.74 -5.12
N ILE A 162 -21.58 6.82 -5.85
CA ILE A 162 -20.75 8.02 -5.91
C ILE A 162 -20.51 8.59 -4.51
N ARG A 163 -21.56 8.71 -3.70
CA ARG A 163 -21.43 9.18 -2.30
C ARG A 163 -20.62 8.21 -1.44
N TYR A 164 -20.72 6.91 -1.69
CA TYR A 164 -19.91 5.89 -1.00
C TYR A 164 -18.44 6.02 -1.32
N ALA A 165 -18.08 6.16 -2.60
CA ALA A 165 -16.73 6.37 -3.09
C ALA A 165 -16.14 7.67 -2.55
N GLN A 166 -16.84 8.78 -2.67
CA GLN A 166 -16.40 10.10 -2.20
C GLN A 166 -16.06 10.16 -0.70
N ARG A 167 -16.78 9.41 0.14
CA ARG A 167 -16.46 9.33 1.57
C ARG A 167 -15.16 8.58 1.85
N ARG A 168 -14.67 7.79 0.90
CA ARG A 168 -13.46 6.96 1.01
C ARG A 168 -12.29 7.49 0.20
N ALA A 169 -12.56 8.26 -0.82
CA ALA A 169 -11.55 8.92 -1.64
C ALA A 169 -10.68 9.86 -0.79
N LEU A 170 -9.49 10.13 -1.27
CA LEU A 170 -8.70 11.25 -0.76
C LEU A 170 -9.40 12.55 -1.14
N GLY A 171 -9.53 13.47 -0.19
CA GLY A 171 -10.05 14.80 -0.51
C GLY A 171 -9.20 15.49 -1.59
N PRO A 172 -9.77 16.39 -2.40
CA PRO A 172 -9.13 16.95 -3.59
C PRO A 172 -7.72 17.51 -3.37
N SER A 173 -7.48 18.16 -2.23
CA SER A 173 -6.15 18.70 -1.88
C SER A 173 -5.13 17.59 -1.61
N THR A 174 -5.52 16.56 -0.85
CA THR A 174 -4.65 15.42 -0.57
C THR A 174 -4.37 14.60 -1.83
N ALA A 175 -5.40 14.39 -2.67
CA ALA A 175 -5.25 13.72 -3.95
C ALA A 175 -4.26 14.46 -4.87
N SER A 176 -4.34 15.80 -4.95
CA SER A 176 -3.38 16.61 -5.71
C SER A 176 -1.95 16.43 -5.21
N LEU A 177 -1.74 16.39 -3.89
CA LEU A 177 -0.41 16.15 -3.30
C LEU A 177 0.11 14.74 -3.59
N VAL A 178 -0.74 13.72 -3.48
CA VAL A 178 -0.39 12.34 -3.82
C VAL A 178 -0.03 12.23 -5.29
N HIS A 179 -0.84 12.79 -6.20
CA HIS A 179 -0.55 12.80 -7.62
C HIS A 179 0.77 13.51 -7.95
N ALA A 180 1.04 14.67 -7.33
CA ALA A 180 2.31 15.37 -7.51
C ALA A 180 3.52 14.56 -6.99
N ALA A 181 3.32 13.74 -5.94
CA ALA A 181 4.34 12.81 -5.44
C ALA A 181 4.56 11.66 -6.43
N GLU A 182 3.50 11.06 -6.97
CA GLU A 182 3.57 10.00 -7.98
C GLU A 182 4.30 10.44 -9.25
N GLN A 183 4.03 11.65 -9.74
CA GLN A 183 4.74 12.25 -10.88
C GLN A 183 6.25 12.41 -10.63
N ARG A 184 6.70 12.41 -9.37
CA ARG A 184 8.10 12.47 -8.95
C ARG A 184 8.65 11.12 -8.50
N ASP A 185 7.93 10.04 -8.80
CA ASP A 185 8.31 8.66 -8.42
C ASP A 185 8.41 8.47 -6.88
N ILE A 186 7.69 9.29 -6.11
CA ILE A 186 7.62 9.21 -4.65
C ILE A 186 6.47 8.29 -4.26
N PRO A 187 6.76 7.13 -3.68
CA PRO A 187 5.72 6.21 -3.25
C PRO A 187 4.97 6.75 -2.04
N TRP A 188 3.77 6.25 -1.82
CA TRP A 188 2.96 6.68 -0.70
C TRP A 188 2.16 5.55 -0.04
N LEU A 189 1.74 5.78 1.20
CA LEU A 189 0.87 4.89 1.97
C LEU A 189 -0.22 5.71 2.65
N ARG A 190 -1.47 5.31 2.51
CA ARG A 190 -2.55 5.86 3.30
C ARG A 190 -2.52 5.23 4.70
N LEU A 191 -2.41 6.05 5.75
CA LEU A 191 -2.23 5.58 7.12
C LEU A 191 -3.56 5.46 7.89
N ASN A 192 -4.61 6.15 7.47
CA ASN A 192 -5.95 6.05 8.06
C ASN A 192 -7.04 6.13 6.99
N SER A 193 -8.29 5.96 7.38
CA SER A 193 -9.45 6.07 6.48
C SER A 193 -9.76 7.50 6.00
N GLN A 194 -9.02 8.50 6.51
CA GLN A 194 -9.21 9.91 6.17
C GLN A 194 -8.09 10.40 5.25
N SER A 195 -7.42 11.49 5.62
CA SER A 195 -6.44 12.19 4.78
C SER A 195 -5.00 12.10 5.29
N LEU A 196 -4.71 11.23 6.28
CA LEU A 196 -3.35 11.04 6.74
C LEU A 196 -2.62 10.12 5.78
N VAL A 197 -1.60 10.68 5.11
CA VAL A 197 -0.79 9.98 4.11
C VAL A 197 0.68 10.10 4.47
N GLN A 198 1.39 9.00 4.33
CA GLN A 198 2.84 8.95 4.32
C GLN A 198 3.31 9.02 2.87
N LEU A 199 4.16 9.98 2.56
CA LEU A 199 4.91 10.10 1.31
C LEU A 199 6.32 9.57 1.54
N GLY A 200 6.82 8.74 0.63
CA GLY A 200 8.12 8.09 0.79
C GLY A 200 8.12 6.93 1.79
N TYR A 201 9.25 6.22 1.89
CA TYR A 201 9.40 5.03 2.73
C TYR A 201 10.60 5.13 3.68
N GLY A 202 10.45 4.46 4.84
CA GLY A 202 11.49 4.36 5.84
C GLY A 202 11.89 5.74 6.40
N LYS A 203 13.17 5.96 6.66
CA LYS A 203 13.68 7.20 7.26
C LYS A 203 13.46 8.47 6.43
N TYR A 204 13.15 8.32 5.15
CA TYR A 204 12.92 9.46 4.25
C TYR A 204 11.45 9.88 4.20
N GLN A 205 10.56 9.16 4.89
CA GLN A 205 9.14 9.44 4.85
C GLN A 205 8.81 10.85 5.34
N GLN A 206 7.82 11.45 4.71
CA GLN A 206 7.15 12.67 5.16
C GLN A 206 5.66 12.37 5.35
N ARG A 207 5.01 13.04 6.27
CA ARG A 207 3.57 12.86 6.49
C ARG A 207 2.81 14.12 6.14
N ILE A 208 1.64 13.92 5.57
CA ILE A 208 0.67 14.99 5.28
C ILE A 208 -0.70 14.60 5.82
N GLN A 209 -1.46 15.60 6.23
CA GLN A 209 -2.87 15.46 6.57
C GLN A 209 -3.63 16.62 5.94
N ALA A 210 -4.46 16.37 4.93
CA ALA A 210 -4.94 17.38 4.00
C ALA A 210 -3.75 18.16 3.41
N THR A 211 -3.61 19.45 3.69
CA THR A 211 -2.48 20.28 3.25
C THR A 211 -1.54 20.67 4.39
N VAL A 212 -1.77 20.15 5.61
CA VAL A 212 -0.83 20.24 6.73
C VAL A 212 0.26 19.21 6.53
N THR A 213 1.51 19.61 6.70
CA THR A 213 2.68 18.72 6.55
C THR A 213 3.28 18.35 7.90
N GLY A 214 4.15 17.34 7.91
CA GLY A 214 4.93 16.98 9.10
C GLY A 214 5.89 18.08 9.56
N ARG A 215 6.08 19.14 8.77
CA ARG A 215 6.92 20.32 9.10
C ARG A 215 6.09 21.48 9.66
N THR A 216 4.77 21.48 9.47
CA THR A 216 3.87 22.50 10.00
C THR A 216 3.91 22.48 11.53
N SER A 217 4.31 23.59 12.14
CA SER A 217 4.36 23.70 13.60
C SER A 217 2.94 23.72 14.18
N HIS A 218 2.72 22.98 15.27
CA HIS A 218 1.47 23.04 16.01
C HIS A 218 1.17 24.46 16.52
N ILE A 219 2.18 25.21 16.96
CA ILE A 219 2.02 26.61 17.37
C ILE A 219 1.47 27.45 16.21
N ALA A 220 1.96 27.24 15.00
CA ALA A 220 1.47 27.96 13.82
C ALA A 220 0.00 27.62 13.48
N VAL A 221 -0.39 26.36 13.67
CA VAL A 221 -1.79 25.92 13.48
C VAL A 221 -2.70 26.54 14.54
N GLU A 222 -2.29 26.55 15.80
CA GLU A 222 -3.05 27.19 16.88
C GLU A 222 -3.20 28.68 16.65
N LEU A 223 -2.11 29.40 16.31
CA LEU A 223 -2.14 30.82 15.96
C LEU A 223 -3.09 31.07 14.79
N ALA A 224 -3.00 30.33 13.70
CA ALA A 224 -3.90 30.48 12.56
C ALA A 224 -5.36 30.23 12.91
N SER A 225 -5.63 29.41 13.92
CA SER A 225 -6.99 29.14 14.43
C SER A 225 -7.53 30.25 15.35
N ASP A 226 -6.65 31.00 15.97
CA ASP A 226 -7.00 32.11 16.86
C ASP A 226 -7.06 33.45 16.09
N LYS A 227 -8.27 33.88 15.76
CA LYS A 227 -8.50 35.07 14.96
C LYS A 227 -8.01 36.36 15.64
N GLU A 228 -8.05 36.44 16.98
CA GLU A 228 -7.60 37.58 17.74
C GLU A 228 -6.08 37.68 17.77
N GLU A 229 -5.41 36.57 18.12
CA GLU A 229 -3.94 36.54 18.17
C GLU A 229 -3.33 36.68 16.77
N THR A 230 -3.87 36.04 15.75
CA THR A 230 -3.46 36.26 14.35
C THR A 230 -3.57 37.73 13.97
N ASN A 231 -4.70 38.35 14.25
CA ASN A 231 -4.91 39.77 13.94
C ASN A 231 -3.91 40.69 14.68
N LYS A 232 -3.65 40.44 15.97
CA LYS A 232 -2.67 41.20 16.76
C LYS A 232 -1.25 41.09 16.20
N ILE A 233 -0.83 39.83 15.85
CA ILE A 233 0.48 39.61 15.28
C ILE A 233 0.63 40.33 13.95
N LEU A 234 -0.33 40.18 13.05
CA LEU A 234 -0.29 40.82 11.73
C LEU A 234 -0.34 42.34 11.82
N ALA A 235 -1.19 42.88 12.70
CA ALA A 235 -1.27 44.33 12.99
C ALA A 235 0.06 44.88 13.51
N SER A 236 0.74 44.15 14.41
CA SER A 236 2.02 44.56 14.96
C SER A 236 3.13 44.69 13.92
N LEU A 237 2.97 43.95 12.81
CA LEU A 237 3.87 43.97 11.66
C LEU A 237 3.46 44.97 10.57
N GLY A 238 2.42 45.76 10.82
CA GLY A 238 1.89 46.76 9.88
C GLY A 238 1.16 46.18 8.69
N LEU A 239 0.70 44.89 8.79
CA LEU A 239 -0.09 44.29 7.74
C LEU A 239 -1.56 44.74 7.81
N PRO A 240 -2.27 44.76 6.67
CA PRO A 240 -3.64 45.25 6.59
C PRO A 240 -4.62 44.25 7.20
N VAL A 241 -5.01 44.44 8.45
CA VAL A 241 -6.02 43.64 9.13
C VAL A 241 -7.17 44.49 9.59
N PRO A 242 -8.40 43.96 9.73
CA PRO A 242 -9.51 44.71 10.33
C PRO A 242 -9.18 45.14 11.76
N ARG A 243 -9.56 46.36 12.10
CA ARG A 243 -9.58 46.80 13.49
C ARG A 243 -10.68 46.04 14.21
N GLN A 244 -10.36 45.32 15.27
CA GLN A 244 -11.31 44.47 15.97
C GLN A 244 -11.24 44.63 17.49
N GLU A 245 -12.35 44.31 18.14
CA GLU A 245 -12.44 44.19 19.59
C GLU A 245 -13.24 42.98 20.00
N LEU A 246 -12.76 42.26 21.02
CA LEU A 246 -13.47 41.16 21.64
C LEU A 246 -14.45 41.69 22.68
N VAL A 247 -15.71 41.30 22.58
CA VAL A 247 -16.80 41.80 23.43
C VAL A 247 -17.59 40.63 24.05
N GLN A 248 -18.12 40.87 25.25
CA GLN A 248 -18.83 39.86 26.04
C GLN A 248 -20.33 40.11 26.16
N ASN A 249 -20.77 41.33 25.93
CA ASN A 249 -22.18 41.76 26.04
C ASN A 249 -22.55 42.82 25.00
N GLU A 250 -23.85 43.05 24.84
CA GLU A 250 -24.43 43.96 23.85
C GLU A 250 -23.93 45.40 23.98
N ALA A 251 -23.79 45.87 25.22
CA ALA A 251 -23.35 47.24 25.49
C ALA A 251 -21.86 47.42 25.12
N GLU A 252 -21.04 46.39 25.32
CA GLU A 252 -19.66 46.37 24.84
C GLU A 252 -19.60 46.35 23.32
N ALA A 253 -20.44 45.53 22.67
CA ALA A 253 -20.49 45.42 21.22
C ALA A 253 -20.81 46.78 20.57
N TRP A 254 -21.80 47.49 21.08
CA TRP A 254 -22.12 48.84 20.58
C TRP A 254 -20.99 49.84 20.82
N ARG A 255 -20.41 49.87 22.04
CA ARG A 255 -19.25 50.71 22.33
C ARG A 255 -18.07 50.43 21.42
N ALA A 256 -17.76 49.15 21.17
CA ALA A 256 -16.73 48.75 20.26
C ALA A 256 -17.01 49.20 18.82
N ALA A 257 -18.25 49.00 18.33
CA ALA A 257 -18.67 49.46 17.01
C ALA A 257 -18.46 50.97 16.81
N ARG A 258 -18.80 51.77 17.81
CA ARG A 258 -18.57 53.21 17.75
C ARG A 258 -17.10 53.63 17.76
N ARG A 259 -16.21 52.92 18.49
CA ARG A 259 -14.76 53.16 18.49
C ARG A 259 -14.10 52.74 17.18
N ILE A 260 -14.50 51.57 16.64
CA ILE A 260 -13.99 51.03 15.40
C ILE A 260 -14.43 51.88 14.21
N GLY A 261 -15.66 52.37 14.22
CA GLY A 261 -16.31 53.14 13.15
C GLY A 261 -17.25 52.26 12.33
N LEU A 262 -18.48 52.76 12.13
CA LEU A 262 -19.50 52.06 11.34
C LEU A 262 -19.24 52.19 9.83
N PRO A 263 -19.64 51.22 9.03
CA PRO A 263 -20.29 49.96 9.40
C PRO A 263 -19.32 48.92 9.96
N VAL A 264 -19.85 47.98 10.79
CA VAL A 264 -19.08 46.92 11.42
C VAL A 264 -19.62 45.55 11.06
N VAL A 265 -18.83 44.53 11.38
CA VAL A 265 -19.15 43.10 11.32
C VAL A 265 -19.15 42.56 12.75
N THR A 266 -20.10 41.68 13.07
CA THR A 266 -20.06 40.86 14.28
C THR A 266 -19.87 39.40 13.90
N LYS A 267 -18.96 38.71 14.57
CA LYS A 267 -18.70 37.31 14.32
C LYS A 267 -18.37 36.56 15.61
N PRO A 268 -18.70 35.26 15.71
CA PRO A 268 -18.29 34.44 16.84
C PRO A 268 -16.76 34.35 16.92
N TYR A 269 -16.19 34.39 18.11
CA TYR A 269 -14.75 34.14 18.31
C TYR A 269 -14.31 32.76 17.81
N ASN A 270 -15.07 31.73 18.23
CA ASN A 270 -14.85 30.34 17.82
C ASN A 270 -15.92 29.89 16.80
N GLY A 271 -15.83 30.34 15.57
CA GLY A 271 -16.83 30.02 14.54
C GLY A 271 -16.19 29.64 13.21
N ASN A 272 -16.70 28.58 12.56
CA ASN A 272 -16.29 28.14 11.24
C ASN A 272 -17.45 28.26 10.24
N HIS A 273 -17.14 28.32 8.94
CA HIS A 273 -18.10 28.29 7.83
C HIS A 273 -19.11 29.45 7.79
N GLY A 274 -18.77 30.60 8.36
CA GLY A 274 -19.62 31.81 8.28
C GLY A 274 -20.88 31.79 9.15
N ARG A 275 -21.01 30.85 10.10
CA ARG A 275 -22.17 30.78 11.01
C ARG A 275 -22.13 31.90 12.02
N GLY A 276 -23.26 32.59 12.24
CA GLY A 276 -23.36 33.68 13.22
C GLY A 276 -22.65 34.98 12.83
N ILE A 277 -22.22 35.13 11.58
CA ILE A 277 -21.62 36.37 11.07
C ILE A 277 -22.74 37.29 10.58
N SER A 278 -22.70 38.57 11.07
CA SER A 278 -23.57 39.66 10.58
C SER A 278 -22.68 40.79 10.05
N ILE A 279 -22.96 41.24 8.84
CA ILE A 279 -22.11 42.20 8.10
C ILE A 279 -22.86 43.51 7.83
N ARG A 280 -22.10 44.59 7.62
CA ARG A 280 -22.62 45.95 7.30
C ARG A 280 -23.57 46.53 8.35
N LEU A 281 -23.29 46.27 9.61
CA LEU A 281 -24.10 46.77 10.72
C LEU A 281 -23.80 48.26 10.96
N SER A 282 -24.82 49.10 10.81
CA SER A 282 -24.68 50.57 10.82
C SER A 282 -25.48 51.24 11.94
N SER A 283 -26.33 50.51 12.64
CA SER A 283 -27.14 51.01 13.77
C SER A 283 -26.90 50.20 15.05
N GLU A 284 -27.32 50.73 16.19
CA GLU A 284 -27.24 50.04 17.48
C GLU A 284 -28.06 48.75 17.48
N GLU A 285 -29.27 48.82 16.94
CA GLU A 285 -30.19 47.70 16.85
C GLU A 285 -29.58 46.56 16.02
N GLU A 286 -28.97 46.89 14.86
CA GLU A 286 -28.30 45.91 14.00
C GLU A 286 -27.08 45.28 14.68
N VAL A 287 -26.24 46.07 15.38
CA VAL A 287 -25.06 45.57 16.08
C VAL A 287 -25.47 44.66 17.23
N VAL A 288 -26.51 45.03 18.00
CA VAL A 288 -27.03 44.18 19.08
C VAL A 288 -27.65 42.89 18.54
N ALA A 289 -28.41 42.96 17.44
CA ALA A 289 -28.94 41.76 16.79
C ALA A 289 -27.84 40.87 16.26
N GLY A 290 -26.82 41.44 15.62
CA GLY A 290 -25.63 40.70 15.15
C GLY A 290 -24.82 40.10 16.29
N PHE A 291 -24.66 40.79 17.41
CA PHE A 291 -24.04 40.25 18.60
C PHE A 291 -24.81 39.02 19.12
N ARG A 292 -26.13 39.09 19.22
CA ARG A 292 -26.97 37.97 19.66
C ARG A 292 -26.81 36.75 18.75
N ALA A 293 -26.85 36.95 17.44
CA ALA A 293 -26.65 35.88 16.47
C ALA A 293 -25.25 35.21 16.61
N ALA A 294 -24.21 35.99 16.78
CA ALA A 294 -22.86 35.52 17.02
C ALA A 294 -22.72 34.78 18.37
N ARG A 295 -23.45 35.26 19.39
CA ARG A 295 -23.44 34.74 20.77
C ARG A 295 -24.03 33.32 20.87
N GLU A 296 -24.95 32.93 19.95
CA GLU A 296 -25.48 31.57 19.87
C GLU A 296 -24.39 30.53 19.57
N HIS A 297 -23.33 30.97 18.92
CA HIS A 297 -22.24 30.08 18.47
C HIS A 297 -20.97 30.21 19.32
N SER A 298 -20.76 31.29 20.07
CA SER A 298 -19.56 31.48 20.88
C SER A 298 -19.82 32.36 22.10
N ARG A 299 -19.17 32.06 23.22
CA ARG A 299 -19.24 32.89 24.45
C ARG A 299 -18.68 34.29 24.28
N SER A 300 -17.78 34.48 23.31
CA SER A 300 -17.17 35.77 22.99
C SER A 300 -17.48 36.15 21.56
N VAL A 301 -17.68 37.41 21.29
CA VAL A 301 -17.99 37.92 19.96
C VAL A 301 -16.93 38.95 19.55
N ILE A 302 -16.49 38.89 18.31
CA ILE A 302 -15.60 39.88 17.71
C ILE A 302 -16.48 40.91 17.00
N VAL A 303 -16.21 42.20 17.27
CA VAL A 303 -16.70 43.35 16.51
C VAL A 303 -15.52 43.88 15.71
N GLU A 304 -15.68 44.02 14.39
CA GLU A 304 -14.61 44.50 13.51
C GLU A 304 -15.12 45.48 12.46
N ASN A 305 -14.27 46.34 11.92
CA ASN A 305 -14.69 47.21 10.82
C ASN A 305 -15.01 46.39 9.57
N PHE A 306 -16.04 46.83 8.87
CA PHE A 306 -16.40 46.23 7.59
C PHE A 306 -15.35 46.60 6.53
N VAL A 307 -14.75 45.57 5.90
CA VAL A 307 -13.85 45.71 4.75
C VAL A 307 -14.63 45.38 3.48
N THR A 308 -14.56 46.25 2.49
CA THR A 308 -15.21 46.04 1.19
C THR A 308 -14.27 45.26 0.25
N GLY A 309 -14.83 44.59 -0.73
CA GLY A 309 -14.11 44.01 -1.83
C GLY A 309 -14.45 42.54 -2.11
N ASP A 310 -13.92 42.09 -3.21
CA ASP A 310 -13.99 40.71 -3.62
C ASP A 310 -13.12 39.83 -2.70
N ASP A 311 -13.58 38.60 -2.49
CA ASP A 311 -12.89 37.62 -1.66
C ASP A 311 -11.81 36.88 -2.45
N HIS A 312 -10.56 37.00 -2.02
CA HIS A 312 -9.41 36.36 -2.64
C HIS A 312 -8.75 35.35 -1.70
N ARG A 313 -8.46 34.16 -2.21
CA ARG A 313 -7.58 33.19 -1.56
C ARG A 313 -6.19 33.31 -2.15
N LEU A 314 -5.22 33.68 -1.31
CA LEU A 314 -3.80 33.81 -1.65
C LEU A 314 -3.05 32.62 -1.03
N LEU A 315 -2.52 31.71 -1.84
CA LEU A 315 -1.86 30.50 -1.38
C LEU A 315 -0.34 30.70 -1.35
N VAL A 316 0.24 30.50 -0.18
CA VAL A 316 1.69 30.59 0.05
C VAL A 316 2.23 29.22 0.44
N VAL A 317 3.30 28.80 -0.23
CA VAL A 317 4.02 27.55 0.04
C VAL A 317 5.49 27.87 0.17
N ASN A 318 6.13 27.40 1.25
CA ASN A 318 7.56 27.58 1.51
C ASN A 318 8.01 29.06 1.41
N GLY A 319 7.13 29.99 1.80
CA GLY A 319 7.41 31.41 1.75
C GLY A 319 7.32 32.08 0.39
N GLU A 320 6.68 31.47 -0.59
CA GLU A 320 6.40 32.01 -1.92
C GLU A 320 4.90 31.93 -2.22
N LEU A 321 4.34 32.98 -2.84
CA LEU A 321 2.97 32.95 -3.34
C LEU A 321 2.92 32.07 -4.60
N VAL A 322 2.20 30.95 -4.54
CA VAL A 322 2.09 30.00 -5.66
C VAL A 322 0.81 30.17 -6.46
N ALA A 323 -0.25 30.68 -5.85
CA ALA A 323 -1.51 30.95 -6.55
C ALA A 323 -2.36 32.02 -5.84
N ALA A 324 -3.15 32.75 -6.62
CA ALA A 324 -4.15 33.71 -6.16
C ALA A 324 -5.46 33.47 -6.91
N THR A 325 -6.57 33.37 -6.19
CA THR A 325 -7.89 33.06 -6.77
C THR A 325 -8.94 33.98 -6.17
N ARG A 326 -9.74 34.65 -7.01
CA ARG A 326 -10.96 35.33 -6.61
C ARG A 326 -12.07 34.33 -6.46
N ARG A 327 -12.76 34.34 -5.32
CA ARG A 327 -13.88 33.42 -5.03
C ARG A 327 -15.20 34.18 -5.14
N THR A 328 -16.20 33.54 -5.77
CA THR A 328 -17.56 34.08 -5.87
C THR A 328 -18.57 33.11 -5.27
N PRO A 329 -19.47 33.55 -4.38
CA PRO A 329 -20.51 32.69 -3.82
C PRO A 329 -21.38 32.04 -4.90
N GLY A 330 -21.99 30.90 -4.61
CA GLY A 330 -22.95 30.27 -5.52
C GLY A 330 -24.10 31.22 -5.85
N HIS A 331 -24.31 31.46 -7.15
CA HIS A 331 -25.27 32.44 -7.67
C HIS A 331 -25.86 32.01 -9.01
N VAL A 332 -26.94 32.62 -9.36
CA VAL A 332 -27.50 32.61 -10.71
C VAL A 332 -27.59 34.03 -11.25
N VAL A 333 -27.58 34.19 -12.56
CA VAL A 333 -27.75 35.49 -13.23
C VAL A 333 -29.11 35.53 -13.90
N GLY A 334 -29.93 36.50 -13.56
CA GLY A 334 -31.23 36.68 -14.15
C GLY A 334 -31.14 36.94 -15.66
N ASP A 335 -32.06 36.37 -16.40
CA ASP A 335 -32.24 36.58 -17.85
C ASP A 335 -33.56 37.28 -18.19
N GLY A 336 -34.37 37.54 -17.17
CA GLY A 336 -35.68 38.20 -17.32
C GLY A 336 -36.79 37.25 -17.80
N VAL A 337 -36.50 35.96 -17.95
CA VAL A 337 -37.41 34.95 -18.49
C VAL A 337 -37.62 33.80 -17.55
N HIS A 338 -36.57 33.24 -17.00
CA HIS A 338 -36.59 32.07 -16.17
C HIS A 338 -36.66 32.39 -14.68
N SER A 339 -37.37 31.55 -13.91
CA SER A 339 -37.35 31.64 -12.47
C SER A 339 -35.98 31.27 -11.89
N VAL A 340 -35.70 31.64 -10.65
CA VAL A 340 -34.46 31.28 -9.93
C VAL A 340 -34.27 29.74 -9.98
N ALA A 341 -35.33 28.96 -9.73
CA ALA A 341 -35.25 27.50 -9.80
C ALA A 341 -34.89 27.00 -11.19
N ALA A 342 -35.47 27.56 -12.24
CA ALA A 342 -35.11 27.20 -13.62
C ALA A 342 -33.67 27.59 -13.98
N LEU A 343 -33.20 28.76 -13.50
CA LEU A 343 -31.82 29.21 -13.71
C LEU A 343 -30.82 28.30 -12.98
N VAL A 344 -31.16 27.81 -11.78
CA VAL A 344 -30.33 26.80 -11.08
C VAL A 344 -30.20 25.52 -11.90
N GLU A 345 -31.30 25.01 -12.48
CA GLU A 345 -31.26 23.84 -13.36
C GLU A 345 -30.44 24.09 -14.64
N ILE A 346 -30.52 25.26 -15.22
CA ILE A 346 -29.71 25.65 -16.38
C ILE A 346 -28.24 25.67 -16.01
N VAL A 347 -27.86 26.29 -14.89
CA VAL A 347 -26.47 26.32 -14.41
C VAL A 347 -25.97 24.91 -14.08
N ASN A 348 -26.81 24.03 -13.52
CA ASN A 348 -26.46 22.67 -13.19
C ASN A 348 -26.31 21.73 -14.40
N ARG A 349 -26.71 22.17 -15.61
CA ARG A 349 -26.44 21.43 -16.87
C ARG A 349 -24.99 21.56 -17.34
N ASP A 350 -24.20 22.47 -16.74
CA ASP A 350 -22.76 22.54 -17.03
C ASP A 350 -22.12 21.17 -16.70
N PRO A 351 -21.49 20.51 -17.70
CA PRO A 351 -20.89 19.17 -17.49
C PRO A 351 -19.78 19.14 -16.44
N ARG A 352 -19.25 20.31 -16.08
CA ARG A 352 -18.26 20.44 -14.98
C ARG A 352 -18.91 20.40 -13.59
N ARG A 353 -20.25 20.44 -13.46
CA ARG A 353 -20.96 20.39 -12.19
C ARG A 353 -21.44 18.98 -11.89
N GLY A 354 -21.18 18.52 -10.67
CA GLY A 354 -21.54 17.19 -10.18
C GLY A 354 -21.93 17.16 -8.73
N VAL A 355 -22.26 15.96 -8.23
CA VAL A 355 -22.58 15.73 -6.84
C VAL A 355 -21.31 15.76 -6.00
N GLY A 356 -21.26 16.56 -4.94
CA GLY A 356 -20.09 16.63 -4.04
C GLY A 356 -18.81 17.06 -4.77
N HIS A 357 -17.84 16.15 -4.88
CA HIS A 357 -16.53 16.38 -5.51
C HIS A 357 -16.31 15.56 -6.81
N GLU A 358 -17.37 14.96 -7.35
CA GLU A 358 -17.33 14.15 -8.58
C GLU A 358 -16.77 14.95 -9.77
N LYS A 359 -17.12 16.24 -9.86
CA LYS A 359 -16.70 17.14 -10.94
C LYS A 359 -15.96 18.36 -10.37
N VAL A 360 -15.39 19.14 -11.27
CA VAL A 360 -14.65 20.38 -10.94
C VAL A 360 -15.51 21.35 -10.13
N LEU A 361 -16.80 21.49 -10.49
CA LEU A 361 -17.76 22.34 -9.82
C LEU A 361 -18.82 21.51 -9.10
N THR A 362 -19.32 22.02 -7.97
CA THR A 362 -20.43 21.41 -7.25
C THR A 362 -21.75 22.00 -7.76
N ARG A 363 -22.81 21.17 -7.80
CA ARG A 363 -24.16 21.61 -8.16
C ARG A 363 -24.66 22.67 -7.17
N LEU A 364 -25.42 23.63 -7.70
CA LEU A 364 -26.20 24.56 -6.89
C LEU A 364 -27.44 23.84 -6.35
N GLU A 365 -27.75 24.07 -5.08
CA GLU A 365 -28.93 23.48 -4.42
C GLU A 365 -29.80 24.58 -3.86
N LEU A 366 -31.12 24.44 -4.01
CA LEU A 366 -32.12 25.27 -3.36
C LEU A 366 -32.50 24.62 -2.02
N ASP A 367 -31.71 24.88 -1.01
CA ASP A 367 -31.88 24.41 0.36
C ASP A 367 -32.31 25.58 1.29
N ALA A 368 -32.49 25.33 2.57
CA ALA A 368 -32.89 26.33 3.55
C ALA A 368 -31.95 27.57 3.60
N GLN A 369 -30.67 27.41 3.24
CA GLN A 369 -29.74 28.53 3.15
C GLN A 369 -30.03 29.40 1.91
N ALA A 370 -30.28 28.75 0.77
CA ALA A 370 -30.68 29.47 -0.44
C ALA A 370 -32.01 30.21 -0.24
N ASP A 371 -33.01 29.58 0.39
CA ASP A 371 -34.29 30.21 0.72
C ASP A 371 -34.11 31.44 1.60
N SER A 372 -33.25 31.35 2.61
CA SER A 372 -32.91 32.50 3.46
C SER A 372 -32.26 33.67 2.68
N MET A 373 -31.34 33.33 1.76
CA MET A 373 -30.67 34.32 0.92
C MET A 373 -31.66 35.00 -0.04
N LEU A 374 -32.54 34.20 -0.67
CA LEU A 374 -33.60 34.71 -1.56
C LEU A 374 -34.58 35.63 -0.79
N ALA A 375 -35.04 35.20 0.37
CA ALA A 375 -35.95 36.00 1.21
C ALA A 375 -35.32 37.37 1.60
N ARG A 376 -34.03 37.41 1.92
CA ARG A 376 -33.30 38.67 2.20
C ARG A 376 -33.23 39.57 0.97
N ALA A 377 -33.21 39.00 -0.23
CA ALA A 377 -33.24 39.75 -1.48
C ALA A 377 -34.68 40.08 -1.96
N GLY A 378 -35.71 39.72 -1.19
CA GLY A 378 -37.12 39.90 -1.56
C GLY A 378 -37.56 38.94 -2.71
N LEU A 379 -36.89 37.81 -2.90
CA LEU A 379 -37.10 36.84 -3.94
C LEU A 379 -37.57 35.50 -3.36
N THR A 380 -38.12 34.69 -4.24
CA THR A 380 -38.46 33.26 -3.98
C THR A 380 -37.87 32.39 -5.11
N PRO A 381 -37.81 31.06 -5.00
CA PRO A 381 -37.38 30.20 -6.09
C PRO A 381 -38.18 30.38 -7.39
N GLU A 382 -39.40 30.82 -7.30
CA GLU A 382 -40.31 31.11 -8.43
C GLU A 382 -40.15 32.50 -9.02
N SER A 383 -39.42 33.39 -8.33
CA SER A 383 -39.20 34.75 -8.80
C SER A 383 -38.38 34.77 -10.09
N VAL A 384 -38.71 35.67 -11.02
CA VAL A 384 -37.97 35.90 -12.26
C VAL A 384 -37.05 37.11 -12.07
N PRO A 385 -35.71 36.93 -11.89
CA PRO A 385 -34.80 38.05 -11.73
C PRO A 385 -34.64 38.82 -13.03
N SER A 386 -34.43 40.14 -12.91
CA SER A 386 -34.18 41.00 -14.08
C SER A 386 -32.94 40.59 -14.84
N PRO A 387 -32.87 40.88 -16.16
CA PRO A 387 -31.67 40.57 -16.94
C PRO A 387 -30.39 41.19 -16.32
N GLY A 388 -29.38 40.34 -16.11
CA GLY A 388 -28.11 40.73 -15.49
C GLY A 388 -28.13 40.84 -13.96
N GLN A 389 -29.28 40.65 -13.31
CA GLN A 389 -29.36 40.64 -11.85
C GLN A 389 -28.67 39.39 -11.28
N VAL A 390 -27.62 39.60 -10.48
CA VAL A 390 -26.94 38.49 -9.77
C VAL A 390 -27.74 38.15 -8.52
N VAL A 391 -28.15 36.90 -8.38
CA VAL A 391 -28.91 36.38 -7.24
C VAL A 391 -28.03 35.37 -6.51
N HIS A 392 -27.48 35.77 -5.37
CA HIS A 392 -26.67 34.89 -4.54
C HIS A 392 -27.51 33.88 -3.77
N LEU A 393 -27.14 32.60 -3.86
CA LEU A 393 -27.78 31.49 -3.15
C LEU A 393 -27.00 31.08 -1.90
N ARG A 394 -25.81 31.64 -1.74
CA ARG A 394 -24.89 31.35 -0.62
C ARG A 394 -24.32 32.67 -0.09
N SER A 395 -24.05 32.69 1.22
CA SER A 395 -23.40 33.86 1.87
C SER A 395 -21.87 33.75 1.83
N THR A 396 -21.33 32.55 1.54
CA THR A 396 -19.89 32.30 1.51
C THR A 396 -19.46 31.76 0.15
N ALA A 397 -18.26 32.11 -0.27
CA ALA A 397 -17.70 31.76 -1.58
C ALA A 397 -17.04 30.35 -1.60
N ASN A 398 -17.67 29.34 -1.01
CA ASN A 398 -17.15 27.98 -0.97
C ASN A 398 -17.50 27.21 -2.26
N LEU A 399 -16.47 26.58 -2.89
CA LEU A 399 -16.67 25.74 -4.07
C LEU A 399 -17.55 24.52 -3.77
N SER A 400 -17.44 23.95 -2.57
CA SER A 400 -18.23 22.80 -2.13
C SER A 400 -19.73 23.07 -2.02
N THR A 401 -20.15 24.35 -2.03
CA THR A 401 -21.56 24.78 -1.99
C THR A 401 -21.99 25.49 -3.28
N GLY A 402 -21.29 25.24 -4.39
CA GLY A 402 -21.63 25.76 -5.70
C GLY A 402 -20.97 27.09 -6.07
N GLY A 403 -20.07 27.63 -5.23
CA GLY A 403 -19.27 28.81 -5.54
C GLY A 403 -18.34 28.58 -6.73
N THR A 404 -17.84 29.65 -7.31
CA THR A 404 -16.90 29.65 -8.42
C THR A 404 -15.57 30.30 -8.02
N ALA A 405 -14.53 30.01 -8.81
CA ALA A 405 -13.18 30.50 -8.60
C ALA A 405 -12.58 31.02 -9.89
N THR A 406 -12.02 32.22 -9.90
CA THR A 406 -11.30 32.80 -11.03
C THR A 406 -9.83 32.93 -10.69
N ASP A 407 -8.93 32.38 -11.48
CA ASP A 407 -7.48 32.55 -11.30
C ASP A 407 -7.08 34.02 -11.56
N VAL A 408 -6.37 34.61 -10.59
CA VAL A 408 -5.85 35.99 -10.67
C VAL A 408 -4.35 36.05 -10.35
N THR A 409 -3.68 34.92 -10.45
CA THR A 409 -2.27 34.76 -10.04
C THR A 409 -1.33 35.67 -10.82
N ASP A 410 -1.57 35.84 -12.12
CA ASP A 410 -0.68 36.64 -12.98
C ASP A 410 -0.89 38.15 -12.89
N ILE A 411 -2.05 38.57 -12.36
CA ILE A 411 -2.41 39.98 -12.27
C ILE A 411 -2.27 40.58 -10.86
N ILE A 412 -2.00 39.73 -9.83
CA ILE A 412 -1.85 40.20 -8.46
C ILE A 412 -0.70 41.22 -8.33
N HIS A 413 -0.97 42.34 -7.68
CA HIS A 413 0.03 43.39 -7.42
C HIS A 413 1.17 42.83 -6.54
N PRO A 414 2.45 43.21 -6.77
CA PRO A 414 3.60 42.76 -5.98
C PRO A 414 3.45 43.04 -4.48
N ASP A 415 2.90 44.19 -4.08
CA ASP A 415 2.63 44.50 -2.66
C ASP A 415 1.66 43.49 -2.02
N ASN A 416 0.63 43.09 -2.75
CA ASN A 416 -0.37 42.13 -2.26
C ASN A 416 0.23 40.71 -2.15
N ARG A 417 1.14 40.37 -3.08
CA ARG A 417 1.95 39.14 -3.02
C ARG A 417 2.86 39.15 -1.79
N ASP A 418 3.63 40.21 -1.59
CA ASP A 418 4.55 40.35 -0.45
C ASP A 418 3.78 40.36 0.88
N MET A 419 2.65 41.02 0.95
CA MET A 419 1.75 41.04 2.11
C MET A 419 1.33 39.62 2.51
N ALA A 420 0.89 38.79 1.55
CA ALA A 420 0.46 37.43 1.83
C ALA A 420 1.63 36.55 2.31
N VAL A 421 2.78 36.66 1.66
CA VAL A 421 4.01 35.95 2.06
C VAL A 421 4.44 36.35 3.49
N ARG A 422 4.42 37.63 3.80
CA ARG A 422 4.76 38.13 5.14
C ARG A 422 3.76 37.66 6.21
N ALA A 423 2.48 37.63 5.89
CA ALA A 423 1.45 37.13 6.79
C ALA A 423 1.67 35.65 7.16
N ILE A 424 1.88 34.78 6.18
CA ILE A 424 2.09 33.36 6.42
C ILE A 424 3.41 33.07 7.15
N LYS A 425 4.48 33.83 6.81
CA LYS A 425 5.77 33.73 7.54
C LYS A 425 5.65 34.19 8.98
N ALA A 426 4.85 35.22 9.26
CA ALA A 426 4.63 35.74 10.61
C ALA A 426 3.90 34.75 11.51
N ILE A 427 2.95 33.99 10.96
CA ILE A 427 2.26 32.92 11.67
C ILE A 427 3.15 31.65 11.80
N GLY A 428 4.11 31.48 10.90
CA GLY A 428 5.04 30.33 10.92
C GLY A 428 4.54 29.11 10.16
N LEU A 429 3.63 29.30 9.19
CA LEU A 429 3.11 28.23 8.35
C LEU A 429 4.05 27.96 7.16
N ASP A 430 4.27 26.71 6.85
CA ASP A 430 4.98 26.24 5.66
C ASP A 430 4.07 26.20 4.43
N VAL A 431 2.79 25.86 4.63
CA VAL A 431 1.70 25.94 3.66
C VAL A 431 0.57 26.72 4.30
N GLY A 432 0.18 27.84 3.73
CA GLY A 432 -0.85 28.68 4.30
C GLY A 432 -1.66 29.44 3.27
N GLY A 433 -2.94 29.64 3.57
CA GLY A 433 -3.85 30.42 2.74
C GLY A 433 -4.23 31.72 3.43
N VAL A 434 -4.11 32.84 2.76
CA VAL A 434 -4.56 34.15 3.23
C VAL A 434 -5.90 34.49 2.56
N ASP A 435 -6.93 34.80 3.35
CA ASP A 435 -8.19 35.34 2.86
C ASP A 435 -8.10 36.86 2.89
N PHE A 436 -8.10 37.43 1.70
CA PHE A 436 -7.86 38.84 1.49
C PHE A 436 -9.02 39.51 0.75
N LEU A 437 -9.62 40.52 1.33
CA LEU A 437 -10.67 41.35 0.71
C LEU A 437 -10.04 42.59 0.08
N THR A 438 -10.34 42.81 -1.20
CA THR A 438 -9.96 44.04 -1.92
C THR A 438 -10.87 44.22 -3.14
N ASP A 439 -11.15 45.45 -3.50
CA ASP A 439 -11.93 45.81 -4.70
C ASP A 439 -11.12 45.60 -5.99
N ASN A 440 -9.78 45.59 -5.92
CA ASN A 440 -8.91 45.35 -7.06
C ASN A 440 -7.59 44.69 -6.65
N ILE A 441 -7.44 43.42 -6.93
CA ILE A 441 -6.22 42.64 -6.60
C ILE A 441 -4.98 43.08 -7.41
N ALA A 442 -5.19 43.72 -8.57
CA ALA A 442 -4.11 44.23 -9.42
C ALA A 442 -3.54 45.57 -8.97
N GLU A 443 -4.12 46.17 -7.94
CA GLU A 443 -3.61 47.42 -7.33
C GLU A 443 -3.10 47.17 -5.90
N SER A 444 -2.14 47.99 -5.46
CA SER A 444 -1.55 47.86 -4.15
C SER A 444 -2.58 48.13 -3.03
N TYR A 445 -2.62 47.23 -2.04
CA TYR A 445 -3.43 47.45 -0.84
C TYR A 445 -3.07 48.76 -0.09
N LYS A 446 -1.85 49.24 -0.28
CA LYS A 446 -1.37 50.49 0.36
C LYS A 446 -2.05 51.73 -0.20
N THR A 447 -2.51 51.69 -1.44
CA THR A 447 -3.18 52.80 -2.15
C THR A 447 -4.67 52.56 -2.31
N HIS A 448 -5.09 51.33 -2.57
CA HIS A 448 -6.48 50.98 -2.85
C HIS A 448 -7.25 50.46 -1.64
N GLY A 449 -6.52 50.06 -0.60
CA GLY A 449 -7.10 49.44 0.58
C GLY A 449 -7.26 47.93 0.44
N GLY A 450 -7.83 47.32 1.45
CA GLY A 450 -8.06 45.92 1.59
C GLY A 450 -7.73 45.41 2.98
N GLY A 451 -8.11 44.17 3.31
CA GLY A 451 -7.84 43.60 4.63
C GLY A 451 -7.69 42.07 4.60
N ILE A 452 -6.76 41.57 5.38
CA ILE A 452 -6.62 40.16 5.67
C ILE A 452 -7.70 39.75 6.67
N CYS A 453 -8.61 38.88 6.29
CA CYS A 453 -9.69 38.39 7.15
C CYS A 453 -9.27 37.21 8.02
N GLU A 454 -8.45 36.33 7.50
CA GLU A 454 -7.91 35.19 8.22
C GLU A 454 -6.71 34.54 7.49
N CYS A 455 -5.90 33.81 8.25
CA CYS A 455 -4.89 32.90 7.73
C CYS A 455 -5.32 31.48 8.00
N ASN A 456 -5.19 30.58 7.00
CA ASN A 456 -5.64 29.21 7.06
C ASN A 456 -4.44 28.25 7.03
N ALA A 457 -4.32 27.38 8.05
CA ALA A 457 -3.24 26.40 8.17
C ALA A 457 -3.43 25.16 7.25
N ALA A 458 -4.65 24.89 6.80
CA ALA A 458 -4.97 23.80 5.91
C ALA A 458 -5.76 24.31 4.68
N PRO A 459 -5.14 25.11 3.79
CA PRO A 459 -5.83 25.72 2.68
C PRO A 459 -6.24 24.67 1.63
N GLY A 460 -7.49 24.78 1.12
CA GLY A 460 -7.96 23.93 0.04
C GLY A 460 -7.29 24.28 -1.29
N PHE A 461 -6.89 23.29 -2.06
CA PHE A 461 -6.21 23.43 -3.37
C PHE A 461 -7.14 23.45 -4.56
N ARG A 462 -8.36 22.90 -4.44
CA ARG A 462 -9.30 22.70 -5.55
C ARG A 462 -9.50 23.93 -6.42
N MET A 463 -9.66 25.11 -5.77
CA MET A 463 -9.88 26.39 -6.47
C MET A 463 -8.70 26.83 -7.33
N HIS A 464 -7.50 26.36 -7.04
CA HIS A 464 -6.27 26.70 -7.75
C HIS A 464 -5.95 25.67 -8.84
N VAL A 465 -6.12 24.37 -8.53
CA VAL A 465 -5.83 23.29 -9.52
C VAL A 465 -6.91 23.17 -10.56
N ALA A 466 -8.13 23.58 -10.25
CA ALA A 466 -9.28 23.50 -11.16
C ALA A 466 -10.19 24.76 -11.02
N PRO A 467 -9.72 25.95 -11.38
CA PRO A 467 -10.52 27.16 -11.35
C PRO A 467 -11.69 27.09 -12.34
N SER A 468 -12.78 27.80 -12.04
CA SER A 468 -13.92 27.92 -12.97
C SER A 468 -13.53 28.68 -14.22
N GLU A 469 -12.64 29.67 -14.04
CA GLU A 469 -12.13 30.56 -15.08
C GLU A 469 -10.64 30.84 -14.86
N GLY A 470 -9.87 30.96 -15.93
CA GLY A 470 -8.44 31.22 -15.90
C GLY A 470 -7.60 29.94 -15.98
N THR A 471 -6.35 30.00 -15.52
CA THR A 471 -5.35 28.95 -15.71
C THR A 471 -5.27 28.04 -14.48
N PRO A 472 -5.39 26.71 -14.62
CA PRO A 472 -5.06 25.75 -13.58
C PRO A 472 -3.61 25.91 -13.10
N ARG A 473 -3.39 25.92 -11.79
CA ARG A 473 -2.08 26.10 -11.18
C ARG A 473 -1.63 24.82 -10.49
N ASP A 474 -0.40 24.38 -10.76
CA ASP A 474 0.25 23.35 -9.96
C ASP A 474 0.66 23.95 -8.61
N VAL A 475 -0.16 23.73 -7.59
CA VAL A 475 0.12 24.18 -6.22
C VAL A 475 0.63 23.02 -5.34
N ALA A 476 0.45 21.80 -5.78
CA ALA A 476 0.89 20.61 -5.08
C ALA A 476 2.40 20.36 -5.30
N GLY A 477 2.89 20.55 -6.52
CA GLY A 477 4.30 20.42 -6.86
C GLY A 477 5.24 21.15 -5.93
N PRO A 478 5.06 22.47 -5.68
CA PRO A 478 5.87 23.23 -4.73
C PRO A 478 5.87 22.67 -3.30
N VAL A 479 4.76 22.08 -2.84
CA VAL A 479 4.71 21.43 -1.52
C VAL A 479 5.56 20.17 -1.51
N ILE A 480 5.45 19.35 -2.57
CA ILE A 480 6.26 18.12 -2.68
C ILE A 480 7.75 18.48 -2.82
N ASP A 481 8.09 19.49 -3.61
CA ASP A 481 9.49 19.95 -3.75
C ASP A 481 10.06 20.54 -2.46
N MET A 482 9.21 21.16 -1.61
CA MET A 482 9.58 21.57 -0.27
C MET A 482 9.86 20.36 0.64
N LEU A 483 9.01 19.32 0.60
CA LEU A 483 9.17 18.12 1.43
C LEU A 483 10.33 17.25 0.96
N PHE A 484 10.48 17.12 -0.35
CA PHE A 484 11.50 16.34 -1.04
C PHE A 484 12.21 17.21 -2.07
N PRO A 485 13.21 17.99 -1.68
CA PRO A 485 13.97 18.80 -2.61
C PRO A 485 14.47 17.97 -3.80
N PRO A 486 14.48 18.52 -5.03
CA PRO A 486 14.91 17.79 -6.21
C PRO A 486 16.28 17.10 -6.01
N GLY A 487 16.35 15.79 -6.30
CA GLY A 487 17.55 14.96 -6.10
C GLY A 487 17.73 14.40 -4.69
N SER A 488 16.85 14.74 -3.72
CA SER A 488 16.88 14.09 -2.41
C SER A 488 16.17 12.72 -2.46
N PRO A 489 16.63 11.73 -1.67
CA PRO A 489 15.97 10.44 -1.62
C PRO A 489 14.60 10.56 -0.93
N ALA A 490 13.60 9.93 -1.53
CA ALA A 490 12.25 9.85 -0.97
C ALA A 490 11.94 8.50 -0.32
N ARG A 491 12.76 7.49 -0.57
CA ARG A 491 12.55 6.14 -0.06
C ARG A 491 13.86 5.42 0.19
N VAL A 492 13.79 4.42 1.02
CA VAL A 492 14.91 3.50 1.27
C VAL A 492 15.05 2.49 0.13
N PRO A 493 16.26 1.96 -0.14
CA PRO A 493 16.45 0.84 -1.05
C PRO A 493 15.66 -0.38 -0.60
N ILE A 494 15.07 -1.11 -1.57
CA ILE A 494 14.24 -2.29 -1.33
C ILE A 494 14.80 -3.47 -2.11
N ALA A 495 15.10 -4.57 -1.42
CA ALA A 495 15.41 -5.84 -2.02
C ALA A 495 14.30 -6.85 -1.75
N ALA A 496 13.89 -7.60 -2.78
CA ALA A 496 12.92 -8.69 -2.64
C ALA A 496 13.52 -10.02 -3.09
N VAL A 497 13.25 -11.09 -2.35
CA VAL A 497 13.73 -12.43 -2.66
C VAL A 497 12.61 -13.45 -2.64
N THR A 498 12.54 -14.26 -3.69
CA THR A 498 11.62 -15.40 -3.80
C THR A 498 12.35 -16.66 -4.28
N GLY A 499 11.67 -17.77 -4.29
CA GLY A 499 12.16 -19.08 -4.67
C GLY A 499 11.35 -20.17 -3.99
N THR A 500 11.57 -21.42 -4.32
CA THR A 500 10.98 -22.52 -3.56
C THR A 500 11.71 -22.65 -2.23
N ASN A 501 13.02 -22.76 -2.24
CA ASN A 501 13.85 -22.94 -1.06
C ASN A 501 14.91 -21.82 -0.93
N GLY A 502 15.43 -21.59 0.29
CA GLY A 502 16.52 -20.65 0.55
C GLY A 502 16.11 -19.21 0.83
N LYS A 503 14.86 -18.80 0.61
CA LYS A 503 14.36 -17.43 0.76
C LYS A 503 14.72 -16.79 2.11
N THR A 504 14.27 -17.41 3.19
CA THR A 504 14.46 -16.91 4.56
C THR A 504 15.94 -16.78 4.91
N THR A 505 16.74 -17.78 4.57
CA THR A 505 18.19 -17.76 4.83
C THR A 505 18.87 -16.64 4.05
N THR A 506 18.57 -16.51 2.76
CA THR A 506 19.12 -15.43 1.90
C THR A 506 18.69 -14.05 2.41
N ALA A 507 17.39 -13.87 2.73
CA ALA A 507 16.89 -12.61 3.26
C ALA A 507 17.56 -12.23 4.59
N ARG A 508 17.75 -13.19 5.49
CA ARG A 508 18.45 -12.97 6.77
C ARG A 508 19.93 -12.66 6.59
N MET A 509 20.62 -13.38 5.70
CA MET A 509 22.02 -13.08 5.34
C MET A 509 22.14 -11.68 4.79
N LEU A 510 21.27 -11.28 3.87
CA LEU A 510 21.26 -9.93 3.28
C LEU A 510 21.00 -8.87 4.34
N ALA A 511 19.99 -9.06 5.19
CA ALA A 511 19.71 -8.12 6.28
C ALA A 511 20.89 -8.00 7.27
N HIS A 512 21.55 -9.11 7.56
CA HIS A 512 22.76 -9.10 8.40
C HIS A 512 23.93 -8.36 7.74
N ILE A 513 24.16 -8.58 6.45
CA ILE A 513 25.17 -7.83 5.66
C ILE A 513 24.84 -6.33 5.70
N THR A 514 23.58 -5.97 5.51
CA THR A 514 23.07 -4.60 5.56
C THR A 514 23.36 -3.94 6.90
N LYS A 515 23.10 -4.66 8.00
CA LYS A 515 23.41 -4.21 9.35
C LYS A 515 24.93 -4.01 9.57
N MET A 516 25.74 -4.94 9.08
CA MET A 516 27.20 -4.82 9.15
C MET A 516 27.75 -3.65 8.31
N ALA A 517 27.00 -3.23 7.30
CA ALA A 517 27.30 -2.03 6.51
C ALA A 517 26.87 -0.72 7.20
N GLY A 518 26.26 -0.80 8.40
CA GLY A 518 25.84 0.36 9.19
C GLY A 518 24.45 0.88 8.87
N TYR A 519 23.64 0.09 8.15
CA TYR A 519 22.25 0.41 7.89
C TYR A 519 21.33 -0.24 8.92
N THR A 520 20.15 0.32 9.10
CA THR A 520 19.05 -0.25 9.92
C THR A 520 18.11 -1.03 8.99
N PRO A 521 18.26 -2.38 8.89
CA PRO A 521 17.42 -3.17 8.01
C PRO A 521 16.02 -3.38 8.59
N GLY A 522 15.00 -3.22 7.74
CA GLY A 522 13.68 -3.80 7.93
C GLY A 522 13.59 -5.10 7.15
N LEU A 523 13.20 -6.20 7.79
CA LEU A 523 13.18 -7.53 7.20
C LEU A 523 11.81 -8.19 7.42
N THR A 524 11.26 -8.78 6.35
CA THR A 524 10.10 -9.68 6.42
C THR A 524 10.51 -11.12 6.15
N THR A 525 9.97 -12.04 6.92
CA THR A 525 10.22 -13.49 6.76
C THR A 525 8.98 -14.32 7.12
N THR A 526 9.05 -15.64 6.86
CA THR A 526 8.01 -16.60 7.25
C THR A 526 7.82 -16.74 8.77
N ASP A 527 8.67 -16.18 9.60
CA ASP A 527 8.57 -16.23 11.05
C ASP A 527 8.42 -14.87 11.73
N GLY A 528 8.42 -13.79 10.96
CA GLY A 528 8.14 -12.45 11.51
C GLY A 528 8.64 -11.27 10.71
N VAL A 529 8.35 -10.08 11.25
CA VAL A 529 8.94 -8.81 10.87
C VAL A 529 10.06 -8.46 11.85
N TYR A 530 11.17 -8.01 11.32
CA TYR A 530 12.35 -7.62 12.10
C TYR A 530 12.79 -6.20 11.74
N ILE A 531 13.02 -5.38 12.76
CA ILE A 531 13.62 -4.05 12.62
C ILE A 531 14.95 -4.07 13.34
N ASP A 532 16.03 -3.74 12.65
CA ASP A 532 17.40 -3.81 13.15
C ASP A 532 17.79 -5.15 13.82
N GLY A 533 17.24 -6.25 13.29
CA GLY A 533 17.46 -7.61 13.81
C GLY A 533 16.60 -7.98 15.01
N LEU A 534 15.77 -7.10 15.54
CA LEU A 534 14.80 -7.37 16.59
C LEU A 534 13.45 -7.75 15.98
N ARG A 535 12.87 -8.88 16.39
CA ARG A 535 11.55 -9.31 15.93
C ARG A 535 10.47 -8.46 16.56
N THR A 536 9.74 -7.69 15.75
CA THR A 536 8.66 -6.81 16.20
C THR A 536 7.29 -7.47 16.07
N VAL A 537 7.12 -8.35 15.07
CA VAL A 537 5.88 -9.11 14.85
C VAL A 537 6.22 -10.56 14.58
N GLU A 538 5.45 -11.49 15.13
CA GLU A 538 5.61 -12.93 14.93
C GLU A 538 4.54 -13.47 13.97
N GLY A 539 4.90 -14.41 13.11
CA GLY A 539 4.02 -15.10 12.17
C GLY A 539 4.54 -15.09 10.74
N ASP A 540 3.79 -15.67 9.81
CA ASP A 540 4.15 -15.61 8.39
C ASP A 540 3.94 -14.18 7.86
N MET A 541 5.06 -13.48 7.68
CA MET A 541 5.13 -12.09 7.29
C MET A 541 5.69 -11.92 5.86
N THR A 542 5.32 -12.79 4.94
CA THR A 542 5.79 -12.78 3.55
C THR A 542 4.82 -12.12 2.57
N GLY A 543 3.80 -11.45 3.08
CA GLY A 543 2.75 -10.79 2.30
C GLY A 543 2.80 -9.25 2.34
N PRO A 544 1.85 -8.58 1.63
CA PRO A 544 1.82 -7.13 1.48
C PRO A 544 1.70 -6.34 2.78
N MET A 545 1.01 -6.89 3.79
CA MET A 545 0.85 -6.21 5.08
C MET A 545 2.21 -6.07 5.78
N ALA A 546 3.02 -7.13 5.80
CA ALA A 546 4.36 -7.08 6.38
C ALA A 546 5.28 -6.12 5.63
N THR A 547 5.19 -6.10 4.29
CA THR A 547 5.88 -5.10 3.46
C THR A 547 5.50 -3.68 3.88
N ARG A 548 4.20 -3.41 4.05
CA ARG A 548 3.72 -2.11 4.52
C ARG A 548 4.24 -1.75 5.92
N MET A 549 4.26 -2.71 6.86
CA MET A 549 4.80 -2.49 8.20
C MET A 549 6.25 -2.03 8.16
N VAL A 550 7.08 -2.72 7.38
CA VAL A 550 8.51 -2.38 7.22
C VAL A 550 8.65 -0.99 6.59
N LEU A 551 7.96 -0.72 5.49
CA LEU A 551 8.11 0.55 4.75
C LEU A 551 7.52 1.76 5.48
N ALA A 552 6.60 1.54 6.41
CA ALA A 552 6.04 2.57 7.27
C ALA A 552 6.91 2.91 8.48
N ASP A 553 7.88 2.07 8.83
CA ASP A 553 8.77 2.32 9.97
C ASP A 553 9.78 3.42 9.66
N PRO A 554 9.81 4.53 10.44
CA PRO A 554 10.71 5.65 10.17
C PRO A 554 12.19 5.38 10.53
N GLN A 555 12.50 4.26 11.20
CA GLN A 555 13.87 3.95 11.61
C GLN A 555 14.64 3.24 10.50
N ILE A 556 13.96 2.51 9.61
CA ILE A 556 14.65 1.73 8.59
C ILE A 556 15.28 2.62 7.53
N ASP A 557 16.44 2.19 7.06
CA ASP A 557 17.11 2.82 5.92
C ASP A 557 17.44 1.82 4.79
N MET A 558 17.00 0.56 4.93
CA MET A 558 16.99 -0.44 3.88
C MET A 558 15.94 -1.53 4.18
N ALA A 559 15.19 -1.96 3.17
CA ALA A 559 14.18 -3.01 3.31
C ALA A 559 14.62 -4.30 2.59
N VAL A 560 14.47 -5.44 3.27
CA VAL A 560 14.69 -6.78 2.74
C VAL A 560 13.41 -7.58 2.88
N LEU A 561 12.81 -7.95 1.75
CA LEU A 561 11.47 -8.54 1.70
C LEU A 561 11.53 -9.99 1.21
N GLU A 562 11.18 -10.93 2.08
CA GLU A 562 10.93 -12.31 1.65
C GLU A 562 9.55 -12.37 1.01
N MET A 563 9.46 -12.87 -0.23
CA MET A 563 8.22 -13.02 -0.99
C MET A 563 7.89 -14.50 -1.17
N ALA A 564 6.92 -15.01 -0.42
CA ALA A 564 6.43 -16.37 -0.57
C ALA A 564 5.34 -16.46 -1.65
N ARG A 565 5.20 -17.66 -2.22
CA ARG A 565 4.15 -17.99 -3.21
C ARG A 565 2.75 -17.62 -2.71
N GLY A 566 2.43 -18.00 -1.46
CA GLY A 566 1.12 -17.76 -0.87
C GLY A 566 0.76 -16.27 -0.82
N GLY A 567 1.69 -15.41 -0.42
CA GLY A 567 1.51 -13.96 -0.42
C GLY A 567 1.26 -13.40 -1.83
N LEU A 568 2.11 -13.78 -2.80
CA LEU A 568 1.99 -13.35 -4.19
C LEU A 568 0.67 -13.76 -4.83
N LEU A 569 0.19 -14.98 -4.58
CA LEU A 569 -1.07 -15.51 -5.12
C LEU A 569 -2.32 -14.92 -4.46
N ARG A 570 -2.25 -14.56 -3.18
CA ARG A 570 -3.41 -14.04 -2.45
C ARG A 570 -3.62 -12.54 -2.63
N ALA A 571 -2.54 -11.78 -2.64
CA ALA A 571 -2.63 -10.33 -2.57
C ALA A 571 -1.54 -9.57 -3.35
N GLY A 572 -0.64 -10.27 -4.02
CA GLY A 572 0.45 -9.65 -4.76
C GLY A 572 1.56 -9.07 -3.88
N MET A 573 2.37 -8.20 -4.45
CA MET A 573 3.43 -7.48 -3.74
C MET A 573 2.88 -6.22 -3.08
N GLY A 574 3.33 -5.92 -1.87
CA GLY A 574 2.92 -4.71 -1.12
C GLY A 574 3.68 -3.44 -1.53
N VAL A 575 4.42 -3.48 -2.62
CA VAL A 575 5.24 -2.38 -3.15
C VAL A 575 5.16 -2.41 -4.67
N PRO A 576 5.06 -1.25 -5.33
CA PRO A 576 4.91 -1.21 -6.79
C PRO A 576 6.16 -1.68 -7.55
N TRP A 577 7.34 -1.54 -6.96
CA TRP A 577 8.62 -1.96 -7.53
C TRP A 577 9.70 -2.07 -6.45
N VAL A 578 10.77 -2.78 -6.78
CA VAL A 578 11.94 -2.97 -5.91
C VAL A 578 13.22 -2.56 -6.63
N ASP A 579 14.28 -2.24 -5.90
CA ASP A 579 15.57 -1.94 -6.52
C ASP A 579 16.25 -3.23 -6.99
N VAL A 580 16.24 -4.26 -6.15
CA VAL A 580 16.84 -5.55 -6.46
C VAL A 580 15.81 -6.66 -6.23
N GLY A 581 15.50 -7.41 -7.26
CA GLY A 581 14.67 -8.62 -7.21
C GLY A 581 15.50 -9.88 -7.39
N ALA A 582 15.25 -10.93 -6.62
CA ALA A 582 15.96 -12.19 -6.75
C ALA A 582 15.03 -13.41 -6.79
N VAL A 583 15.31 -14.36 -7.68
CA VAL A 583 14.66 -15.69 -7.74
C VAL A 583 15.71 -16.77 -7.57
N LEU A 584 15.58 -17.54 -6.49
CA LEU A 584 16.59 -18.52 -6.09
C LEU A 584 16.48 -19.84 -6.85
N ASN A 585 15.28 -20.40 -6.93
CA ASN A 585 15.03 -21.70 -7.58
C ASN A 585 13.52 -21.94 -7.73
N ILE A 586 13.18 -22.86 -8.65
CA ILE A 586 11.83 -23.38 -8.87
C ILE A 586 11.88 -24.89 -8.69
N ALA A 587 11.22 -25.40 -7.68
CA ALA A 587 11.12 -26.84 -7.43
C ALA A 587 9.68 -27.19 -7.03
N SER A 588 9.33 -28.47 -7.08
CA SER A 588 8.01 -28.96 -6.69
C SER A 588 7.73 -28.64 -5.24
N ASP A 589 6.75 -27.76 -5.00
CA ASP A 589 6.21 -27.42 -3.70
C ASP A 589 4.84 -26.78 -3.88
N HIS A 590 3.84 -27.22 -3.11
CA HIS A 590 2.46 -26.74 -3.21
C HIS A 590 1.80 -26.86 -4.61
N LEU A 591 2.21 -27.76 -5.48
CA LEU A 591 1.55 -28.02 -6.75
C LEU A 591 0.17 -28.64 -6.53
N GLY A 592 -0.78 -28.35 -7.42
CA GLY A 592 -2.17 -28.77 -7.28
C GLY A 592 -3.03 -27.86 -6.39
N MET A 593 -2.47 -26.75 -5.88
CA MET A 593 -3.15 -25.81 -5.00
C MET A 593 -3.37 -24.45 -5.67
N LYS A 594 -4.59 -23.89 -5.53
CA LYS A 594 -4.95 -22.55 -6.07
C LYS A 594 -4.70 -22.40 -7.57
N GLY A 595 -4.89 -23.47 -8.35
CA GLY A 595 -4.75 -23.44 -9.80
C GLY A 595 -3.30 -23.40 -10.31
N ILE A 596 -2.32 -23.73 -9.46
CA ILE A 596 -0.91 -23.86 -9.82
C ILE A 596 -0.56 -25.34 -9.84
N ASP A 597 -0.56 -25.92 -11.03
CA ASP A 597 -0.42 -27.37 -11.21
C ASP A 597 0.95 -27.78 -11.79
N THR A 598 1.67 -26.83 -12.39
CA THR A 598 2.96 -27.08 -13.04
C THR A 598 4.07 -26.15 -12.50
N LEU A 599 5.32 -26.56 -12.74
CA LEU A 599 6.49 -25.75 -12.37
C LEU A 599 6.55 -24.44 -13.17
N GLU A 600 6.10 -24.44 -14.42
CA GLU A 600 6.02 -23.24 -15.27
C GLU A 600 5.06 -22.23 -14.68
N GLN A 601 3.87 -22.64 -14.24
CA GLN A 601 2.92 -21.77 -13.56
C GLN A 601 3.49 -21.23 -12.24
N LEU A 602 4.18 -22.07 -11.48
CA LEU A 602 4.88 -21.62 -10.26
C LEU A 602 5.98 -20.61 -10.58
N ALA A 603 6.71 -20.81 -11.68
CA ALA A 603 7.71 -19.87 -12.16
C ALA A 603 7.09 -18.52 -12.54
N GLU A 604 5.93 -18.52 -13.21
CA GLU A 604 5.19 -17.28 -13.55
C GLU A 604 4.82 -16.47 -12.29
N VAL A 605 4.33 -17.11 -11.24
CA VAL A 605 4.02 -16.42 -9.98
C VAL A 605 5.25 -15.76 -9.37
N LYS A 606 6.36 -16.49 -9.30
CA LYS A 606 7.60 -15.96 -8.68
C LYS A 606 8.32 -14.94 -9.56
N ARG A 607 8.12 -14.99 -10.86
CA ARG A 607 8.67 -14.06 -11.84
C ARG A 607 8.24 -12.62 -11.57
N THR A 608 7.05 -12.39 -11.00
CA THR A 608 6.57 -11.06 -10.61
C THR A 608 7.63 -10.26 -9.85
N VAL A 609 8.44 -10.91 -8.99
CA VAL A 609 9.46 -10.21 -8.18
C VAL A 609 10.55 -9.57 -9.04
N ILE A 610 10.94 -10.21 -10.15
CA ILE A 610 11.97 -9.64 -11.03
C ILE A 610 11.40 -8.79 -12.17
N GLU A 611 10.15 -8.95 -12.51
CA GLU A 611 9.47 -8.08 -13.47
C GLU A 611 9.37 -6.64 -12.96
N VAL A 612 9.27 -6.44 -11.65
CA VAL A 612 9.20 -5.11 -11.02
C VAL A 612 10.53 -4.67 -10.39
N ALA A 613 11.62 -5.37 -10.66
CA ALA A 613 12.97 -4.94 -10.27
C ALA A 613 13.44 -3.83 -11.22
N ARG A 614 13.90 -2.70 -10.66
CA ARG A 614 14.35 -1.55 -11.45
C ARG A 614 15.86 -1.52 -11.71
N ASP A 615 16.67 -1.87 -10.70
CA ASP A 615 18.13 -1.74 -10.83
C ASP A 615 18.81 -3.07 -11.18
N CYS A 616 18.42 -4.17 -10.52
CA CYS A 616 19.04 -5.46 -10.79
C CYS A 616 18.09 -6.63 -10.57
N ALA A 617 18.02 -7.53 -11.55
CA ALA A 617 17.43 -8.86 -11.41
C ALA A 617 18.53 -9.88 -11.12
N VAL A 618 18.46 -10.58 -9.97
CA VAL A 618 19.39 -11.61 -9.56
C VAL A 618 18.81 -12.99 -9.80
N LEU A 619 19.39 -13.75 -10.72
CA LEU A 619 18.81 -14.97 -11.27
C LEU A 619 19.74 -16.17 -11.12
N ASN A 620 19.18 -17.32 -10.74
CA ASN A 620 19.90 -18.59 -10.72
C ASN A 620 20.11 -19.10 -12.15
N ALA A 621 21.36 -19.11 -12.62
CA ALA A 621 21.66 -19.63 -13.94
C ALA A 621 21.61 -21.16 -14.01
N ASP A 622 21.76 -21.85 -12.88
CA ASP A 622 21.73 -23.31 -12.81
C ASP A 622 20.30 -23.89 -12.80
N ASP A 623 19.27 -23.02 -12.67
CA ASP A 623 17.86 -23.40 -12.76
C ASP A 623 17.28 -22.96 -14.11
N PRO A 624 16.87 -23.88 -14.99
CA PRO A 624 16.41 -23.56 -16.34
C PRO A 624 15.15 -22.67 -16.37
N LEU A 625 14.24 -22.80 -15.38
CA LEU A 625 13.04 -21.97 -15.31
C LEU A 625 13.38 -20.55 -14.84
N VAL A 626 14.28 -20.40 -13.87
CA VAL A 626 14.75 -19.10 -13.41
C VAL A 626 15.57 -18.40 -14.49
N LEU A 627 16.43 -19.13 -15.19
CA LEU A 627 17.25 -18.58 -16.27
C LEU A 627 16.40 -17.93 -17.38
N LYS A 628 15.27 -18.55 -17.73
CA LYS A 628 14.31 -18.02 -18.72
C LYS A 628 13.66 -16.70 -18.27
N MET A 629 13.60 -16.41 -16.99
CA MET A 629 12.99 -15.20 -16.46
C MET A 629 13.73 -13.92 -16.86
N ALA A 630 15.00 -14.03 -17.25
CA ALA A 630 15.80 -12.92 -17.75
C ALA A 630 15.14 -12.15 -18.92
N ALA A 631 14.29 -12.82 -19.70
CA ALA A 631 13.57 -12.21 -20.82
C ALA A 631 12.35 -11.35 -20.41
N TYR A 632 12.00 -11.35 -19.13
CA TYR A 632 10.79 -10.70 -18.62
C TYR A 632 11.07 -9.55 -17.66
N THR A 633 12.32 -9.20 -17.43
CA THR A 633 12.69 -8.08 -16.55
C THR A 633 13.17 -6.89 -17.36
N ASP A 634 12.77 -5.70 -16.93
CA ASP A 634 13.26 -4.42 -17.44
C ASP A 634 14.31 -3.77 -16.50
N ALA A 635 14.86 -4.56 -15.56
CA ALA A 635 15.91 -4.09 -14.68
C ALA A 635 17.14 -3.59 -15.47
N LYS A 636 17.78 -2.52 -15.00
CA LYS A 636 18.96 -1.94 -15.64
C LYS A 636 20.12 -2.92 -15.79
N SER A 637 20.17 -3.95 -14.95
CA SER A 637 21.19 -5.00 -14.98
C SER A 637 20.65 -6.36 -14.58
N ILE A 638 21.26 -7.41 -15.09
CA ILE A 638 21.02 -8.78 -14.67
C ILE A 638 22.29 -9.28 -13.99
N CYS A 639 22.15 -9.94 -12.85
CA CYS A 639 23.22 -10.65 -12.15
C CYS A 639 22.93 -12.13 -12.09
N TYR A 640 23.68 -12.94 -12.83
CA TYR A 640 23.54 -14.38 -12.75
C TYR A 640 24.32 -14.94 -11.56
N VAL A 641 23.70 -15.86 -10.82
CA VAL A 641 24.35 -16.66 -9.79
C VAL A 641 24.48 -18.08 -10.28
N THR A 642 25.71 -18.65 -10.21
CA THR A 642 25.96 -20.03 -10.64
C THR A 642 26.97 -20.75 -9.75
N MET A 643 26.68 -21.99 -9.42
CA MET A 643 27.63 -22.92 -8.78
C MET A 643 28.60 -23.52 -9.79
N ASN A 644 28.31 -23.38 -11.09
CA ASN A 644 29.15 -23.89 -12.18
C ASN A 644 29.94 -22.76 -12.84
N PRO A 645 31.22 -22.59 -12.56
CA PRO A 645 32.04 -21.52 -13.14
C PRO A 645 32.24 -21.67 -14.66
N GLN A 646 31.90 -22.82 -15.22
CA GLN A 646 31.99 -23.10 -16.67
C GLN A 646 30.64 -22.92 -17.38
N HIS A 647 29.59 -22.41 -16.70
CA HIS A 647 28.28 -22.19 -17.31
C HIS A 647 28.38 -21.31 -18.55
N ALA A 648 28.09 -21.83 -19.72
CA ALA A 648 28.36 -21.21 -21.01
C ALA A 648 27.76 -19.81 -21.14
N LEU A 649 26.44 -19.67 -20.82
CA LEU A 649 25.74 -18.38 -20.89
C LEU A 649 26.33 -17.37 -19.91
N VAL A 650 26.65 -17.77 -18.67
CA VAL A 650 27.21 -16.85 -17.67
C VAL A 650 28.58 -16.34 -18.10
N ARG A 651 29.40 -17.21 -18.70
CA ARG A 651 30.72 -16.79 -19.23
C ARG A 651 30.60 -15.78 -20.37
N GLU A 652 29.66 -15.97 -21.30
CA GLU A 652 29.39 -14.98 -22.35
C GLU A 652 28.85 -13.69 -21.77
N HIS A 653 27.98 -13.76 -20.76
CA HIS A 653 27.44 -12.60 -20.07
C HIS A 653 28.57 -11.78 -19.37
N ILE A 654 29.51 -12.47 -18.71
CA ILE A 654 30.69 -11.83 -18.08
C ILE A 654 31.57 -11.17 -19.16
N ARG A 655 31.83 -11.85 -20.30
CA ARG A 655 32.61 -11.28 -21.40
C ARG A 655 31.97 -10.04 -22.01
N ALA A 656 30.65 -10.00 -22.04
CA ALA A 656 29.88 -8.84 -22.46
C ALA A 656 29.86 -7.70 -21.41
N GLY A 657 30.51 -7.88 -20.26
CA GLY A 657 30.55 -6.90 -19.16
C GLY A 657 29.41 -7.04 -18.17
N GLY A 658 28.56 -8.06 -18.30
CA GLY A 658 27.45 -8.32 -17.40
C GLY A 658 27.91 -8.76 -16.01
N ARG A 659 27.01 -8.62 -15.03
CA ARG A 659 27.27 -8.95 -13.63
C ARG A 659 27.00 -10.44 -13.34
N ALA A 660 27.87 -11.06 -12.56
CA ALA A 660 27.67 -12.44 -12.11
C ALA A 660 28.28 -12.68 -10.73
N CYS A 661 27.76 -13.69 -10.03
CA CYS A 661 28.36 -14.28 -8.85
C CYS A 661 28.57 -15.77 -9.11
N ALA A 662 29.83 -16.20 -9.18
CA ALA A 662 30.18 -17.58 -9.50
C ALA A 662 30.95 -18.24 -8.37
N LEU A 663 30.78 -19.55 -8.21
CA LEU A 663 31.57 -20.37 -7.32
C LEU A 663 32.80 -20.90 -8.07
N GLU A 664 33.99 -20.52 -7.65
CA GLU A 664 35.21 -20.91 -8.30
C GLU A 664 36.09 -21.80 -7.42
N ALA A 665 36.74 -22.78 -8.03
CA ALA A 665 37.76 -23.57 -7.35
C ALA A 665 39.09 -22.77 -7.25
N GLY A 666 39.65 -22.74 -6.05
CA GLY A 666 40.94 -22.11 -5.80
C GLY A 666 41.83 -23.00 -4.95
N ILE A 667 43.01 -22.53 -4.63
CA ILE A 667 44.05 -23.31 -3.92
C ILE A 667 43.58 -23.75 -2.51
N ASN A 668 42.78 -22.91 -1.84
CA ASN A 668 42.32 -23.12 -0.47
C ASN A 668 40.85 -23.54 -0.40
N GLY A 669 40.29 -24.13 -1.46
CA GLY A 669 38.89 -24.57 -1.52
C GLY A 669 38.06 -23.76 -2.54
N GLN A 670 36.79 -23.56 -2.26
CA GLN A 670 35.87 -22.86 -3.15
C GLN A 670 35.77 -21.37 -2.76
N MET A 671 35.75 -20.48 -3.75
CA MET A 671 35.71 -19.03 -3.62
C MET A 671 34.40 -18.48 -4.19
N ILE A 672 33.73 -17.64 -3.43
CA ILE A 672 32.65 -16.80 -3.95
C ILE A 672 33.29 -15.64 -4.70
N THR A 673 33.02 -15.53 -5.98
CA THR A 673 33.60 -14.52 -6.86
C THR A 673 32.53 -13.70 -7.55
N LEU A 674 32.67 -12.39 -7.49
CA LEU A 674 31.84 -11.45 -8.23
C LEU A 674 32.50 -11.04 -9.55
N TYR A 675 31.68 -10.82 -10.56
CA TYR A 675 32.05 -10.21 -11.83
C TYR A 675 31.18 -8.98 -12.08
N ASP A 676 31.82 -7.88 -12.46
CA ASP A 676 31.13 -6.65 -12.85
C ASP A 676 31.98 -5.88 -13.85
N LYS A 677 31.38 -5.53 -15.01
CA LYS A 677 32.06 -4.77 -16.08
C LYS A 677 33.43 -5.36 -16.49
N GLY A 678 33.49 -6.68 -16.57
CA GLY A 678 34.72 -7.42 -16.90
C GLY A 678 35.73 -7.54 -15.75
N GLY A 679 35.48 -6.93 -14.60
CA GLY A 679 36.30 -7.08 -13.40
C GLY A 679 36.05 -8.45 -12.73
N HIS A 680 37.14 -9.12 -12.29
CA HIS A 680 37.13 -10.36 -11.51
C HIS A 680 37.41 -10.01 -10.05
N ILE A 681 36.45 -10.24 -9.15
CA ILE A 681 36.47 -9.79 -7.77
C ILE A 681 36.29 -11.02 -6.84
N PRO A 682 37.43 -11.70 -6.48
CA PRO A 682 37.36 -12.76 -5.46
C PRO A 682 36.92 -12.15 -4.12
N LEU A 683 35.80 -12.64 -3.58
CA LEU A 683 35.21 -12.04 -2.39
C LEU A 683 35.64 -12.77 -1.10
N LEU A 684 35.30 -14.04 -0.98
CA LEU A 684 35.45 -14.80 0.26
C LEU A 684 35.46 -16.30 0.00
N TRP A 685 36.35 -17.02 0.70
CA TRP A 685 36.33 -18.50 0.70
C TRP A 685 35.06 -19.02 1.39
N THR A 686 34.46 -20.04 0.84
CA THR A 686 33.20 -20.60 1.36
C THR A 686 33.33 -21.14 2.78
N HIS A 687 34.49 -21.75 3.12
CA HIS A 687 34.74 -22.25 4.46
C HIS A 687 34.86 -21.18 5.55
N LEU A 688 35.02 -19.90 5.16
CA LEU A 688 35.04 -18.77 6.10
C LEU A 688 33.62 -18.22 6.38
N VAL A 689 32.59 -18.78 5.76
CA VAL A 689 31.19 -18.44 6.02
C VAL A 689 30.61 -19.50 6.98
N PRO A 690 30.39 -19.18 8.27
CA PRO A 690 29.97 -20.18 9.26
C PRO A 690 28.71 -20.96 8.88
N ALA A 691 27.75 -20.30 8.26
CA ALA A 691 26.50 -20.91 7.81
C ALA A 691 26.70 -22.00 6.73
N THR A 692 27.88 -22.11 6.12
CA THR A 692 28.18 -23.13 5.10
C THR A 692 28.77 -24.40 5.68
N LEU A 693 29.02 -24.50 6.98
CA LEU A 693 29.73 -25.63 7.62
C LEU A 693 31.00 -25.98 6.85
N GLU A 694 31.95 -25.08 6.84
CA GLU A 694 33.24 -25.22 6.14
C GLU A 694 33.10 -25.42 4.61
N GLY A 695 32.03 -24.89 4.01
CA GLY A 695 31.72 -25.04 2.58
C GLY A 695 31.00 -26.34 2.22
N ARG A 696 30.66 -27.20 3.18
CA ARG A 696 30.00 -28.50 2.94
C ARG A 696 28.50 -28.34 2.67
N ALA A 697 27.85 -27.32 3.22
CA ALA A 697 26.44 -26.99 3.00
C ALA A 697 26.29 -26.17 1.71
N LEU A 698 26.29 -26.82 0.55
CA LEU A 698 26.29 -26.16 -0.76
C LEU A 698 25.06 -25.27 -0.99
N HIS A 699 23.91 -25.62 -0.44
CA HIS A 699 22.72 -24.80 -0.49
C HIS A 699 22.93 -23.45 0.22
N ASN A 700 23.64 -23.44 1.36
CA ASN A 700 23.99 -22.19 2.05
C ASN A 700 25.14 -21.45 1.37
N VAL A 701 26.01 -22.13 0.65
CA VAL A 701 26.96 -21.48 -0.26
C VAL A 701 26.19 -20.72 -1.33
N GLN A 702 25.20 -21.32 -1.97
CA GLN A 702 24.36 -20.68 -2.98
C GLN A 702 23.55 -19.52 -2.37
N ASN A 703 22.94 -19.69 -1.19
CA ASN A 703 22.25 -18.62 -0.46
C ASN A 703 23.17 -17.43 -0.16
N ALA A 704 24.43 -17.69 0.25
CA ALA A 704 25.44 -16.66 0.48
C ALA A 704 25.85 -15.95 -0.82
N MET A 705 25.92 -16.66 -1.93
CA MET A 705 26.17 -16.07 -3.25
C MET A 705 25.02 -15.16 -3.69
N PHE A 706 23.77 -15.55 -3.46
CA PHE A 706 22.61 -14.70 -3.72
C PHE A 706 22.62 -13.46 -2.82
N ALA A 707 22.84 -13.61 -1.51
CA ALA A 707 22.93 -12.49 -0.58
C ALA A 707 24.08 -11.54 -0.99
N THR A 708 25.21 -12.09 -1.47
CA THR A 708 26.35 -11.32 -2.01
C THR A 708 25.94 -10.51 -3.25
N ALA A 709 25.32 -11.18 -4.24
CA ALA A 709 24.90 -10.57 -5.49
C ALA A 709 23.87 -9.45 -5.25
N MET A 710 22.91 -9.69 -4.36
CA MET A 710 21.92 -8.69 -3.97
C MET A 710 22.54 -7.52 -3.22
N ALA A 711 23.40 -7.75 -2.23
CA ALA A 711 24.10 -6.73 -1.47
C ALA A 711 24.99 -5.84 -2.37
N PHE A 712 25.74 -6.47 -3.27
CA PHE A 712 26.57 -5.77 -4.25
C PHE A 712 25.71 -4.91 -5.20
N SER A 713 24.57 -5.42 -5.62
CA SER A 713 23.63 -4.71 -6.49
C SER A 713 22.94 -3.53 -5.79
N LEU A 714 22.79 -3.58 -4.46
CA LEU A 714 22.34 -2.46 -3.61
C LEU A 714 23.45 -1.43 -3.33
N GLY A 715 24.67 -1.63 -3.85
CA GLY A 715 25.79 -0.73 -3.65
C GLY A 715 26.50 -0.89 -2.29
N ILE A 716 26.29 -1.99 -1.58
CA ILE A 716 26.98 -2.27 -0.31
C ILE A 716 28.47 -2.56 -0.60
N LYS A 717 29.35 -1.97 0.19
CA LYS A 717 30.80 -2.12 0.06
C LYS A 717 31.25 -3.57 0.28
N LEU A 718 32.22 -4.04 -0.50
CA LEU A 718 32.72 -5.42 -0.45
C LEU A 718 33.19 -5.85 0.94
N ASP A 719 33.83 -4.96 1.72
CA ASP A 719 34.29 -5.30 3.07
C ASP A 719 33.12 -5.54 4.03
N ALA A 720 32.01 -4.78 3.90
CA ALA A 720 30.81 -5.04 4.68
C ALA A 720 30.13 -6.36 4.29
N ILE A 721 30.14 -6.70 3.00
CA ILE A 721 29.65 -8.00 2.50
C ILE A 721 30.50 -9.13 3.09
N ARG A 722 31.82 -9.04 3.02
CA ARG A 722 32.74 -10.02 3.62
C ARG A 722 32.49 -10.18 5.11
N GLN A 723 32.40 -9.07 5.84
CA GLN A 723 32.18 -9.10 7.29
C GLN A 723 30.83 -9.71 7.62
N GLY A 724 29.77 -9.32 6.91
CA GLY A 724 28.42 -9.86 7.12
C GLY A 724 28.40 -11.38 6.91
N LEU A 725 28.98 -11.89 5.84
CA LEU A 725 29.06 -13.33 5.59
C LEU A 725 29.89 -14.07 6.64
N ARG A 726 31.00 -13.49 7.10
CA ARG A 726 31.88 -14.12 8.12
C ARG A 726 31.27 -14.17 9.50
N THR A 727 30.29 -13.32 9.79
CA THR A 727 29.64 -13.24 11.10
C THR A 727 28.22 -13.78 11.11
N PHE A 728 27.72 -14.23 9.97
CA PHE A 728 26.42 -14.88 9.90
C PHE A 728 26.57 -16.38 10.16
N GLY A 729 25.98 -16.85 11.25
CA GLY A 729 26.00 -18.26 11.65
C GLY A 729 24.65 -18.95 11.50
N SER A 730 24.67 -20.28 11.64
CA SER A 730 23.48 -21.12 11.68
C SER A 730 22.91 -21.27 13.11
N THR A 731 23.08 -20.26 13.97
CA THR A 731 22.52 -20.29 15.31
C THR A 731 21.00 -20.16 15.25
N PHE A 732 20.30 -20.79 16.17
CA PHE A 732 18.82 -20.67 16.23
C PHE A 732 18.37 -19.21 16.39
N PHE A 733 19.18 -18.36 17.01
CA PHE A 733 18.88 -16.94 17.17
C PHE A 733 18.94 -16.17 15.84
N GLN A 734 19.94 -16.46 15.00
CA GLN A 734 20.13 -15.78 13.73
C GLN A 734 19.22 -16.33 12.60
N ALA A 735 18.95 -17.64 12.61
CA ALA A 735 18.17 -18.31 11.57
C ALA A 735 17.37 -19.49 12.17
N PRO A 736 16.25 -19.23 12.87
CA PRO A 736 15.45 -20.28 13.50
C PRO A 736 14.99 -21.34 12.47
N GLY A 737 15.24 -22.61 12.76
CA GLY A 737 14.82 -23.72 11.90
C GLY A 737 15.52 -23.74 10.53
N ARG A 738 16.67 -23.15 10.39
CA ARG A 738 17.46 -23.14 9.15
C ARG A 738 18.85 -23.71 9.42
N MET A 739 18.96 -25.03 9.34
CA MET A 739 20.20 -25.78 9.55
C MET A 739 20.88 -25.43 10.89
N ASN A 740 20.12 -25.37 11.98
CA ASN A 740 20.69 -25.10 13.30
C ASN A 740 21.47 -26.33 13.80
N VAL A 741 22.71 -26.12 14.19
CA VAL A 741 23.59 -27.17 14.68
C VAL A 741 23.69 -27.12 16.18
N PHE A 742 23.52 -28.28 16.83
CA PHE A 742 23.77 -28.44 18.25
C PHE A 742 24.75 -29.61 18.44
N ASP A 743 25.89 -29.35 19.02
CA ASP A 743 27.01 -30.28 19.19
C ASP A 743 27.51 -30.38 20.65
N GLU A 744 26.72 -29.91 21.59
CA GLU A 744 27.03 -30.06 23.04
C GLU A 744 26.65 -31.48 23.59
N HIS A 745 25.89 -32.27 22.80
CA HIS A 745 25.66 -33.68 23.10
C HIS A 745 26.84 -34.54 22.64
N PRO A 746 27.00 -35.79 23.12
CA PRO A 746 27.99 -36.73 22.60
C PRO A 746 27.80 -37.05 21.10
N PHE A 747 26.68 -36.67 20.53
CA PHE A 747 26.28 -36.75 19.12
C PHE A 747 25.90 -35.36 18.59
N LYS A 748 25.95 -35.22 17.28
CA LYS A 748 25.56 -33.94 16.64
C LYS A 748 24.11 -33.96 16.23
N VAL A 749 23.39 -32.85 16.48
CA VAL A 749 22.02 -32.62 16.01
C VAL A 749 22.01 -31.49 14.99
N ILE A 750 21.41 -31.74 13.81
CA ILE A 750 21.09 -30.69 12.82
C ILE A 750 19.57 -30.58 12.78
N PHE A 751 19.09 -29.35 12.95
CA PHE A 751 17.69 -29.05 13.06
C PHE A 751 17.27 -28.11 11.93
N ASP A 752 16.28 -28.52 11.14
CA ASP A 752 15.83 -27.79 9.96
C ASP A 752 14.30 -27.81 9.82
N TYR A 753 13.76 -26.87 9.04
CA TYR A 753 12.33 -26.75 8.71
C TYR A 753 11.97 -27.38 7.36
N GLY A 754 12.89 -28.06 6.71
CA GLY A 754 12.67 -28.67 5.40
C GLY A 754 11.38 -29.52 5.35
N HIS A 755 10.47 -29.18 4.44
CA HIS A 755 9.13 -29.78 4.33
C HIS A 755 8.75 -30.18 2.89
N ASN A 756 9.71 -30.16 1.96
CA ASN A 756 9.55 -30.64 0.59
C ASN A 756 10.75 -31.52 0.17
N ALA A 757 10.56 -32.35 -0.86
CA ALA A 757 11.56 -33.33 -1.28
C ALA A 757 12.92 -32.68 -1.64
N HIS A 758 12.93 -31.52 -2.27
CA HIS A 758 14.15 -30.80 -2.60
C HIS A 758 14.92 -30.34 -1.35
N ALA A 759 14.26 -29.69 -0.39
CA ALA A 759 14.91 -29.26 0.85
C ALA A 759 15.44 -30.46 1.66
N VAL A 760 14.64 -31.50 1.80
CA VAL A 760 14.99 -32.72 2.52
C VAL A 760 16.17 -33.42 1.83
N GLY A 761 16.16 -33.50 0.51
CA GLY A 761 17.26 -34.09 -0.28
C GLY A 761 18.59 -33.34 -0.10
N VAL A 762 18.53 -32.00 -0.12
CA VAL A 762 19.71 -31.14 0.10
C VAL A 762 20.29 -31.33 1.49
N MET A 763 19.45 -31.48 2.53
CA MET A 763 19.91 -31.75 3.88
C MET A 763 20.45 -33.18 4.02
N ALA A 764 19.89 -34.15 3.33
CA ALA A 764 20.42 -35.49 3.27
C ALA A 764 21.81 -35.55 2.59
N ASP A 765 22.00 -34.79 1.48
CA ASP A 765 23.29 -34.60 0.84
C ASP A 765 24.32 -33.97 1.78
N LEU A 766 23.92 -32.96 2.57
CA LEU A 766 24.79 -32.41 3.61
C LEU A 766 25.18 -33.47 4.63
N ALA A 767 24.22 -34.24 5.16
CA ALA A 767 24.49 -35.31 6.12
C ALA A 767 25.51 -36.35 5.59
N GLN A 768 25.51 -36.63 4.28
CA GLN A 768 26.49 -37.51 3.65
C GLN A 768 27.91 -36.90 3.53
N ARG A 769 27.99 -35.58 3.41
CA ARG A 769 29.27 -34.81 3.30
C ARG A 769 29.94 -34.54 4.63
N LEU A 770 29.19 -34.68 5.72
CA LEU A 770 29.74 -34.50 7.06
C LEU A 770 30.52 -35.75 7.49
N ASP A 771 31.64 -35.54 8.18
CA ASP A 771 32.41 -36.62 8.79
C ASP A 771 31.69 -37.11 10.05
N VAL A 772 30.98 -38.22 9.92
CA VAL A 772 30.21 -38.87 10.99
C VAL A 772 30.85 -40.19 11.33
N GLN A 773 31.28 -40.36 12.58
CA GLN A 773 31.96 -41.59 13.02
C GLN A 773 30.96 -42.68 13.43
N GLY A 774 29.73 -42.28 13.80
CA GLY A 774 28.64 -43.16 14.19
C GLY A 774 27.56 -43.27 13.11
N ARG A 775 26.35 -43.50 13.55
CA ARG A 775 25.15 -43.65 12.69
C ARG A 775 24.60 -42.28 12.27
N ARG A 776 23.85 -42.31 11.16
CA ARG A 776 22.99 -41.18 10.74
C ARG A 776 21.53 -41.51 11.00
N ILE A 777 20.85 -40.72 11.80
CA ILE A 777 19.44 -40.91 12.14
C ILE A 777 18.67 -39.71 11.58
N VAL A 778 17.49 -39.95 10.98
CA VAL A 778 16.64 -38.86 10.49
C VAL A 778 15.24 -38.91 11.10
N VAL A 779 14.76 -37.76 11.58
CA VAL A 779 13.35 -37.52 11.94
C VAL A 779 12.68 -36.83 10.77
N LEU A 780 11.83 -37.55 10.08
CA LEU A 780 11.24 -37.16 8.80
C LEU A 780 9.76 -36.78 8.97
N ALA A 781 9.35 -35.67 8.37
CA ALA A 781 7.99 -35.19 8.39
C ALA A 781 7.49 -34.76 7.01
N GLY A 782 6.19 -34.59 6.90
CA GLY A 782 5.57 -33.95 5.73
C GLY A 782 4.26 -33.28 6.12
N PRO A 783 3.94 -32.11 5.52
CA PRO A 783 2.68 -31.42 5.75
C PRO A 783 1.48 -32.22 5.25
N GLY A 784 0.38 -32.25 6.04
CA GLY A 784 -0.79 -33.05 5.72
C GLY A 784 -1.58 -32.57 4.50
N ASP A 785 -1.40 -31.32 4.08
CA ASP A 785 -2.01 -30.74 2.87
C ASP A 785 -1.27 -31.06 1.56
N ARG A 786 -0.21 -31.86 1.61
CA ARG A 786 0.53 -32.30 0.42
C ARG A 786 -0.13 -33.52 -0.22
N ARG A 787 0.06 -33.66 -1.55
CA ARG A 787 -0.33 -34.89 -2.27
C ARG A 787 0.50 -36.08 -1.81
N ASP A 788 -0.04 -37.27 -1.97
CA ASP A 788 0.67 -38.49 -1.60
C ASP A 788 2.00 -38.66 -2.34
N GLU A 789 2.05 -38.22 -3.61
CA GLU A 789 3.27 -38.24 -4.43
C GLU A 789 4.35 -37.36 -3.79
N ASP A 790 4.00 -36.15 -3.34
CA ASP A 790 4.94 -35.22 -2.71
C ASP A 790 5.50 -35.79 -1.39
N LEU A 791 4.65 -36.43 -0.59
CA LEU A 791 5.07 -37.15 0.63
C LEU A 791 5.99 -38.35 0.34
N ARG A 792 5.67 -39.13 -0.72
CA ARG A 792 6.54 -40.22 -1.16
C ARG A 792 7.89 -39.72 -1.65
N GLU A 793 7.94 -38.62 -2.40
CA GLU A 793 9.17 -37.97 -2.85
C GLU A 793 10.05 -37.51 -1.68
N ILE A 794 9.47 -36.97 -0.60
CA ILE A 794 10.19 -36.63 0.63
C ILE A 794 10.91 -37.87 1.18
N ALA A 795 10.21 -38.98 1.34
CA ALA A 795 10.80 -40.22 1.85
C ALA A 795 11.86 -40.80 0.89
N GLN A 796 11.61 -40.76 -0.41
CA GLN A 796 12.55 -41.22 -1.43
C GLN A 796 13.85 -40.42 -1.44
N ALA A 797 13.79 -39.11 -1.15
CA ALA A 797 14.96 -38.23 -1.08
C ALA A 797 15.98 -38.68 -0.01
N VAL A 798 15.55 -39.36 1.03
CA VAL A 798 16.42 -39.84 2.12
C VAL A 798 16.67 -41.35 2.12
N ALA A 799 15.95 -42.11 1.34
CA ALA A 799 16.03 -43.57 1.34
C ALA A 799 17.46 -44.07 1.08
N GLY A 800 17.96 -45.01 1.88
CA GLY A 800 19.30 -45.59 1.80
C GLY A 800 20.46 -44.65 2.23
N ARG A 801 20.16 -43.49 2.80
CA ARG A 801 21.15 -42.48 3.23
C ARG A 801 21.33 -42.39 4.74
N PHE A 802 20.47 -43.05 5.49
CA PHE A 802 20.48 -43.02 6.97
C PHE A 802 20.39 -44.47 7.49
N ASP A 803 20.89 -44.66 8.70
CA ASP A 803 20.88 -45.92 9.39
C ASP A 803 19.56 -46.14 10.15
N HIS A 804 18.82 -45.06 10.44
CA HIS A 804 17.51 -45.17 11.06
C HIS A 804 16.61 -43.98 10.65
N TYR A 805 15.32 -44.26 10.46
CA TYR A 805 14.30 -43.33 9.99
C TYR A 805 13.14 -43.26 10.98
N ILE A 806 12.82 -42.10 11.47
CA ILE A 806 11.64 -41.86 12.34
C ILE A 806 10.64 -41.04 11.53
N CYS A 807 9.54 -41.66 11.13
CA CYS A 807 8.47 -41.04 10.36
C CYS A 807 7.43 -40.44 11.30
N ARG A 808 7.19 -39.14 11.20
CA ARG A 808 6.22 -38.38 11.98
C ARG A 808 5.27 -37.56 11.12
N ARG A 809 4.26 -36.97 11.69
CA ARG A 809 3.41 -35.95 11.07
C ARG A 809 3.76 -34.54 11.57
N ASP A 810 3.29 -33.54 10.87
CA ASP A 810 3.23 -32.17 11.40
C ASP A 810 2.16 -32.07 12.51
N ASP A 811 2.28 -31.10 13.42
CA ASP A 811 1.30 -30.86 14.49
C ASP A 811 -0.09 -30.52 13.92
N GLY A 812 -0.13 -29.76 12.82
CA GLY A 812 -1.36 -29.50 12.08
C GLY A 812 -1.72 -30.67 11.15
N LEU A 813 -2.86 -31.32 11.39
CA LEU A 813 -3.31 -32.49 10.58
C LEU A 813 -3.69 -32.10 9.15
N ARG A 814 -4.15 -30.87 8.93
CA ARG A 814 -4.52 -30.28 7.64
C ARG A 814 -5.42 -31.20 6.79
N GLY A 815 -6.39 -31.86 7.43
CA GLY A 815 -7.41 -32.71 6.79
C GLY A 815 -7.07 -34.18 6.64
N ARG A 816 -5.91 -34.66 7.15
CA ARG A 816 -5.52 -36.08 7.18
C ARG A 816 -5.67 -36.71 8.57
N ASP A 817 -5.76 -38.03 8.60
CA ASP A 817 -5.71 -38.79 9.87
C ASP A 817 -4.32 -38.72 10.50
N GLY A 818 -4.25 -38.81 11.86
CA GLY A 818 -3.02 -38.62 12.63
C GLY A 818 -1.86 -39.53 12.25
N ASP A 819 -2.12 -40.73 11.76
CA ASP A 819 -1.11 -41.73 11.40
C ASP A 819 -0.90 -41.88 9.87
N GLU A 820 -1.63 -41.11 9.07
CA GLU A 820 -1.62 -41.29 7.62
C GLU A 820 -0.27 -40.87 7.00
N VAL A 821 0.25 -39.72 7.34
CA VAL A 821 1.53 -39.21 6.83
C VAL A 821 2.70 -40.14 7.23
N PRO A 822 2.87 -40.52 8.51
CA PRO A 822 3.91 -41.51 8.89
C PRO A 822 3.83 -42.81 8.12
N ARG A 823 2.62 -43.32 7.85
CA ARG A 823 2.43 -44.57 7.07
C ARG A 823 2.85 -44.42 5.62
N ILE A 824 2.53 -43.27 4.97
CA ILE A 824 2.93 -43.01 3.58
C ILE A 824 4.46 -42.93 3.48
N LEU A 825 5.10 -42.15 4.39
CA LEU A 825 6.55 -42.00 4.44
C LEU A 825 7.23 -43.36 4.65
N ALA A 826 6.78 -44.16 5.64
CA ALA A 826 7.33 -45.49 5.92
C ALA A 826 7.11 -46.49 4.77
N ALA A 827 5.97 -46.45 4.10
CA ALA A 827 5.73 -47.27 2.92
C ALA A 827 6.69 -46.91 1.79
N ALA A 828 6.87 -45.64 1.49
CA ALA A 828 7.76 -45.15 0.43
C ALA A 828 9.24 -45.48 0.71
N LEU A 829 9.68 -45.49 1.97
CA LEU A 829 11.02 -45.95 2.38
C LEU A 829 11.20 -47.43 2.10
N ARG A 830 10.23 -48.29 2.47
CA ARG A 830 10.24 -49.73 2.21
C ARG A 830 10.25 -50.05 0.71
N ASP A 831 9.45 -49.30 -0.07
CA ASP A 831 9.41 -49.46 -1.54
C ASP A 831 10.78 -49.17 -2.18
N LYS A 832 11.63 -48.36 -1.52
CA LYS A 832 13.01 -48.07 -1.91
C LYS A 832 14.04 -49.02 -1.27
N GLY A 833 13.60 -50.07 -0.60
CA GLY A 833 14.47 -51.13 -0.04
C GLY A 833 15.03 -50.86 1.34
N VAL A 834 14.49 -49.89 2.09
CA VAL A 834 14.87 -49.69 3.50
C VAL A 834 14.24 -50.79 4.35
N ASP A 835 15.06 -51.46 5.20
CA ASP A 835 14.55 -52.53 6.08
C ASP A 835 13.52 -51.99 7.07
N ALA A 836 12.46 -52.73 7.32
CA ALA A 836 11.40 -52.37 8.23
C ALA A 836 11.89 -52.15 9.68
N THR A 837 12.97 -52.80 10.09
CA THR A 837 13.61 -52.63 11.40
C THR A 837 14.28 -51.29 11.56
N ASP A 838 14.66 -50.64 10.49
CA ASP A 838 15.29 -49.32 10.49
C ASP A 838 14.28 -48.19 10.40
N ILE A 839 12.97 -48.52 10.38
CA ILE A 839 11.89 -47.53 10.28
C ILE A 839 11.03 -47.54 11.57
N SER A 840 10.95 -46.40 12.24
CA SER A 840 10.03 -46.15 13.35
C SER A 840 8.92 -45.20 12.89
N GLN A 841 7.66 -45.50 13.25
CA GLN A 841 6.53 -44.62 13.00
C GLN A 841 6.10 -44.02 14.36
N ILE A 842 6.38 -42.75 14.58
CA ILE A 842 6.06 -42.02 15.81
C ILE A 842 5.37 -40.73 15.37
N PRO A 843 4.03 -40.69 15.37
CA PRO A 843 3.28 -39.57 14.77
C PRO A 843 3.54 -38.22 15.43
N ASP A 844 3.67 -38.17 16.75
CA ASP A 844 3.88 -36.93 17.51
C ASP A 844 5.31 -36.39 17.35
N GLU A 845 5.45 -35.09 17.10
CA GLU A 845 6.76 -34.45 16.86
C GLU A 845 7.68 -34.53 18.10
N GLN A 846 7.14 -34.29 19.31
CA GLN A 846 7.95 -34.27 20.53
C GLN A 846 8.41 -35.69 20.88
N GLU A 847 7.54 -36.69 20.72
CA GLU A 847 7.86 -38.08 20.97
C GLU A 847 8.89 -38.60 19.93
N ALA A 848 8.75 -38.21 18.66
CA ALA A 848 9.68 -38.58 17.62
C ALA A 848 11.08 -38.00 17.84
N ILE A 849 11.16 -36.75 18.27
CA ILE A 849 12.42 -36.07 18.60
C ILE A 849 13.02 -36.71 19.87
N ASP A 850 12.24 -36.99 20.91
CA ASP A 850 12.72 -37.63 22.11
C ASP A 850 13.29 -39.04 21.83
N ALA A 851 12.59 -39.81 20.97
CA ALA A 851 13.05 -41.11 20.55
C ALA A 851 14.39 -41.03 19.80
N ALA A 852 14.54 -40.05 18.87
CA ALA A 852 15.79 -39.81 18.14
C ALA A 852 16.94 -39.46 19.09
N LEU A 853 16.69 -38.54 20.07
CA LEU A 853 17.70 -38.09 21.04
C LEU A 853 18.12 -39.24 21.96
N ARG A 854 17.20 -40.12 22.40
CA ARG A 854 17.50 -41.30 23.22
C ARG A 854 18.25 -42.38 22.43
N MET A 855 18.04 -42.50 21.14
CA MET A 855 18.79 -43.38 20.24
C MET A 855 20.24 -42.93 20.02
N GLY A 856 20.52 -41.64 20.16
CA GLY A 856 21.80 -41.03 19.89
C GLY A 856 22.94 -41.59 20.73
N ARG A 857 24.04 -42.01 20.06
CA ARG A 857 25.28 -42.52 20.64
C ARG A 857 26.43 -41.58 20.31
N PRO A 858 27.53 -41.62 21.08
CA PRO A 858 28.69 -40.81 20.73
C PRO A 858 29.14 -40.98 19.28
N GLY A 859 29.31 -39.86 18.60
CA GLY A 859 29.70 -39.82 17.18
C GLY A 859 28.55 -39.90 16.18
N ASP A 860 27.30 -40.10 16.59
CA ASP A 860 26.13 -40.12 15.72
C ASP A 860 25.79 -38.71 15.19
N LEU A 861 25.09 -38.65 14.08
CA LEU A 861 24.42 -37.47 13.55
C LEU A 861 22.90 -37.71 13.55
N ILE A 862 22.18 -36.79 14.14
CA ILE A 862 20.70 -36.77 14.12
C ILE A 862 20.25 -35.58 13.29
N LEU A 863 19.56 -35.82 12.17
CA LEU A 863 18.93 -34.79 11.36
C LEU A 863 17.43 -34.70 11.71
N VAL A 864 16.99 -33.56 12.21
CA VAL A 864 15.61 -33.34 12.66
C VAL A 864 14.93 -32.35 11.74
N PHE A 865 13.87 -32.74 11.05
CA PHE A 865 12.94 -31.85 10.41
C PHE A 865 11.78 -31.56 11.35
N ALA A 866 11.57 -30.30 11.71
CA ALA A 866 10.59 -29.86 12.71
C ALA A 866 9.74 -28.69 12.22
N ASP A 867 8.46 -28.68 12.60
CA ASP A 867 7.54 -27.56 12.32
C ASP A 867 7.30 -26.66 13.55
N ALA A 868 7.28 -27.21 14.78
CA ALA A 868 7.17 -26.43 16.02
C ALA A 868 8.55 -25.93 16.52
N LEU A 869 9.18 -25.05 15.73
CA LEU A 869 10.61 -24.71 15.84
C LEU A 869 11.09 -24.40 17.25
N VAL A 870 10.43 -23.49 17.97
CA VAL A 870 10.87 -23.03 19.30
C VAL A 870 10.73 -24.15 20.35
N ARG A 871 9.62 -24.89 20.30
CA ARG A 871 9.34 -26.00 21.24
C ARG A 871 10.35 -27.12 21.04
N SER A 872 10.54 -27.52 19.80
CA SER A 872 11.41 -28.66 19.45
C SER A 872 12.88 -28.34 19.62
N TRP A 873 13.30 -27.10 19.31
CA TRP A 873 14.66 -26.64 19.62
C TRP A 873 14.94 -26.64 21.14
N LYS A 874 13.99 -26.15 21.95
CA LYS A 874 14.10 -26.21 23.41
C LYS A 874 14.23 -27.65 23.92
N GLN A 875 13.55 -28.60 23.26
CA GLN A 875 13.69 -30.03 23.61
C GLN A 875 15.10 -30.53 23.32
N VAL A 876 15.65 -30.21 22.13
CA VAL A 876 17.01 -30.59 21.76
C VAL A 876 18.04 -30.05 22.77
N ILE A 877 18.02 -28.78 23.11
CA ILE A 877 19.01 -28.17 24.01
C ILE A 877 18.84 -28.57 25.49
N LYS A 878 17.64 -28.96 25.91
CA LYS A 878 17.35 -29.38 27.28
C LYS A 878 17.53 -30.87 27.53
N PHE A 879 17.60 -31.66 26.45
CA PHE A 879 17.81 -33.09 26.56
C PHE A 879 19.12 -33.36 27.32
N ARG A 880 19.15 -34.42 28.13
CA ARG A 880 20.33 -34.90 28.86
C ARG A 880 20.53 -36.35 28.53
N PRO A 881 21.59 -36.72 27.81
CA PRO A 881 21.93 -38.09 27.55
C PRO A 881 22.24 -38.84 28.88
N GLU A 882 21.86 -40.11 28.98
CA GLU A 882 22.16 -40.94 30.13
C GLU A 882 23.69 -41.03 30.35
N GLY A 883 24.16 -40.61 31.53
CA GLY A 883 25.59 -40.62 31.89
C GLY A 883 26.34 -39.29 31.76
N ALA A 884 25.69 -38.21 31.37
CA ALA A 884 26.29 -36.88 31.32
C ALA A 884 26.39 -36.23 32.70
N ALA A 885 27.61 -35.77 33.08
CA ALA A 885 27.81 -34.99 34.27
C ALA A 885 27.05 -33.66 34.23
N PRO A 886 26.52 -33.12 35.34
CA PRO A 886 25.76 -31.89 35.37
C PRO A 886 26.66 -30.71 35.00
N VAL A 887 26.39 -30.10 33.85
CA VAL A 887 26.99 -28.79 33.47
C VAL A 887 26.31 -27.72 34.37
N ARG A 888 27.07 -26.95 35.11
CA ARG A 888 26.61 -25.79 35.86
C ARG A 888 26.00 -24.78 34.90
N ALA A 889 24.69 -24.56 35.03
CA ALA A 889 23.99 -23.53 34.30
C ALA A 889 24.55 -22.15 34.69
N ALA A 890 25.10 -21.43 33.73
CA ALA A 890 25.23 -19.99 33.82
C ALA A 890 23.85 -19.39 33.67
N GLU A 891 23.35 -18.72 34.68
CA GLU A 891 22.10 -17.95 34.57
C GLU A 891 22.33 -16.81 33.58
N PRO A 892 21.52 -16.71 32.51
CA PRO A 892 21.56 -15.52 31.69
C PRO A 892 20.78 -14.43 32.42
N GLY A 893 21.46 -13.41 32.88
CA GLY A 893 20.84 -12.14 33.23
C GLY A 893 20.12 -11.57 32.00
N ALA A 894 18.79 -11.67 32.01
CA ALA A 894 17.98 -10.99 31.02
C ALA A 894 18.13 -9.48 31.21
N PRO A 895 18.43 -8.69 30.15
CA PRO A 895 18.32 -7.25 30.24
C PRO A 895 16.85 -6.90 30.43
N ALA A 896 16.54 -6.14 31.48
CA ALA A 896 15.20 -5.62 31.70
C ALA A 896 14.83 -4.67 30.56
N VAL A 897 13.80 -5.05 29.80
CA VAL A 897 13.20 -4.18 28.80
C VAL A 897 12.30 -3.19 29.53
N PRO A 898 12.40 -1.86 29.28
CA PRO A 898 11.52 -0.89 29.91
C PRO A 898 10.07 -1.13 29.44
N VAL A 899 9.17 -1.26 30.41
CA VAL A 899 7.72 -1.35 30.15
C VAL A 899 7.21 0.05 29.88
N PHE A 900 6.77 0.32 28.67
CA PHE A 900 6.04 1.52 28.31
C PHE A 900 4.57 1.33 28.71
N THR A 901 4.09 2.14 29.66
CA THR A 901 2.68 2.25 30.03
C THR A 901 2.12 3.54 29.45
N GLY A 902 1.63 3.49 28.23
CA GLY A 902 0.89 4.56 27.59
C GLY A 902 -0.11 3.97 26.62
N GLU A 903 -1.38 4.38 26.73
CA GLU A 903 -2.40 4.03 25.75
C GLU A 903 -2.09 4.75 24.44
N GLU A 904 -1.61 4.01 23.45
CA GLU A 904 -1.49 4.52 22.10
C GLU A 904 -2.74 4.19 21.26
N PRO A 905 -3.14 5.09 20.33
CA PRO A 905 -4.30 4.85 19.49
C PRO A 905 -4.07 3.65 18.57
N VAL A 906 -5.01 2.73 18.63
CA VAL A 906 -5.03 1.52 17.81
C VAL A 906 -5.16 1.90 16.35
N VAL A 907 -4.14 1.65 15.56
CA VAL A 907 -4.28 1.57 14.11
C VAL A 907 -5.03 0.28 13.82
N GLU A 908 -6.29 0.39 13.37
CA GLU A 908 -7.06 -0.77 12.92
C GLU A 908 -6.35 -1.41 11.73
N MET A 909 -5.54 -2.41 12.00
CA MET A 909 -5.07 -3.34 10.99
C MET A 909 -5.92 -4.60 11.11
N GLU A 910 -6.79 -4.84 10.15
CA GLU A 910 -7.59 -6.06 10.09
C GLU A 910 -6.69 -7.30 10.15
N GLY A 911 -7.01 -8.23 11.03
CA GLY A 911 -6.35 -9.52 11.13
C GLY A 911 -5.20 -9.62 12.15
N LEU A 912 -4.89 -8.59 12.92
CA LEU A 912 -3.90 -8.68 14.00
C LEU A 912 -4.53 -9.17 15.31
N VAL A 913 -3.95 -10.23 15.88
CA VAL A 913 -4.28 -10.75 17.21
C VAL A 913 -3.19 -10.30 18.19
N ARG A 914 -3.57 -9.63 19.26
CA ARG A 914 -2.69 -9.28 20.38
C ARG A 914 -2.91 -10.27 21.53
N ASP A 915 -1.84 -10.89 22.01
CA ASP A 915 -1.85 -11.73 23.20
C ASP A 915 -0.60 -11.45 24.07
N GLU A 916 -0.46 -12.15 25.18
CA GLU A 916 0.66 -12.00 26.11
C GLU A 916 2.05 -12.25 25.46
N ARG A 917 2.09 -12.75 24.24
CA ARG A 917 3.30 -13.05 23.46
C ARG A 917 3.61 -11.98 22.44
N GLY A 918 2.76 -10.93 22.30
CA GLY A 918 2.90 -9.82 21.36
C GLY A 918 1.78 -9.72 20.34
N VAL A 919 2.02 -8.98 19.26
CA VAL A 919 1.08 -8.81 18.15
C VAL A 919 1.36 -9.88 17.12
N ARG A 920 0.32 -10.62 16.70
CA ARG A 920 0.40 -11.63 15.65
C ARG A 920 -0.81 -11.53 14.71
N LEU A 921 -0.64 -11.96 13.47
CA LEU A 921 -1.79 -12.22 12.61
C LEU A 921 -2.61 -13.37 13.20
N GLY A 922 -3.92 -13.24 13.22
CA GLY A 922 -4.81 -14.37 13.44
C GLY A 922 -4.44 -15.48 12.48
N ARG A 923 -4.60 -16.74 12.87
CA ARG A 923 -4.40 -17.88 11.96
C ARG A 923 -5.30 -17.66 10.74
N GLU A 924 -4.73 -17.15 9.67
CA GLU A 924 -5.26 -17.49 8.35
C GLU A 924 -4.98 -18.97 8.18
N GLU A 925 -5.97 -19.73 7.72
CA GLU A 925 -5.77 -21.15 7.41
C GLU A 925 -4.52 -21.26 6.54
N ALA A 926 -3.52 -21.90 7.08
CA ALA A 926 -2.24 -21.99 6.43
C ALA A 926 -2.37 -22.74 5.11
N ASP A 927 -1.87 -22.13 4.04
CA ASP A 927 -1.61 -22.84 2.79
C ASP A 927 -0.49 -23.85 2.98
#